data_1180f8c7a3dbb2f362adceb7315b6600
#
_entry.id   1180f8c7a3dbb2f362adceb7315b6600
#
_cell.length_a   1.000
_cell.length_b   1.000
_cell.length_c   1.000
_cell.angle_alpha   90.00
_cell.angle_beta   90.00
_cell.angle_gamma   90.00
#
_symmetry.space_group_name_H-M   'P 1'
#
loop_
_entity.id
_entity.type
_entity.pdbx_description
1 polymer ?
#
loop_
_entity_poly.entity_id
_entity_poly.type
_entity_poly.pdbx_seq_one_letter_code
_entity_poly.pdbx_strand_id
1 'polypeptide(L)'
;MRTYAPAATETVLRRLLEEPSLAHAVTHHAVLPAREAITAPFPAWLDRRIVRGLEDRGITSLYSHQAEAVEAVHAGEDIVVVTPTASGKTLCYALPVLQALAEDPSARALFLFPTKALGQDQVAEFAGLARASSLDVAAATYDGDTPAPIRSAIRTAGQVVVTNPDMLHSAILPHHTKWFQLFEQVQVIVIDELHTYRGVFGSHVANVLRRVLRLCAHYGSSPIIVCSSATIGNPAELAAQLTGRAPRLIDRNGAPAGARHVLLVDPPLLDQATGARGSALTHAERWALPFLRAGRQTIVFGRARVAVEIILTRLREALREHLGPRSRIRGYRGGYLPTERRAIERGLRDGEILGVVSTNALELGVDIGALDVSILAGYPGSIAATWQQLGRAGRRQETSVGVLIASGSPVDQYVIHHPEFLLEGSPEEARIDPNNLHVLLAHLRCATFERPFEPGEVFGPGPVDDLLAFIGEEGHVRQSGDGRWYWSSENFPASEVSLRTAAPENVVIIDTTPDRPRVIGETDLFSAQVLVHTQAIYLHDSQQYHVDKLDWGERKAYVRKVDVDYYTYANRAVTLKPLDVFASEPATGGRRVHGEVMVASLVTLFKKLKFGTDENVGWGPIDLPELELQTTAYWLTYDEADGTAIPADRGVDRSGGSARVLRRTLAEPPPGRPALDRPDGSGSPPNKWRKDDLDVALLGAGRAIQAVAAVLLMVDPRDLGLVTQVRSPHSEAPTIYLYEAVPGGIGLSERLFKRHEELITGARALIQACPCDAGCPACTGPRLDPEVNGKSLALRLLAALDSRDARGAKHQATRAESVPA
;
A
#
# COMPACT_ATOMS: atom_id res chain seq x y z
N MET A 1 -34.63 -27.84 1.01
CA MET A 1 -33.70 -26.80 1.55
C MET A 1 -34.43 -26.05 2.67
N ARG A 2 -34.01 -26.20 3.93
CA ARG A 2 -34.57 -25.38 5.02
C ARG A 2 -33.96 -24.00 4.91
N THR A 3 -34.73 -23.02 4.52
CA THR A 3 -34.37 -21.59 4.59
C THR A 3 -34.37 -21.18 6.06
N TYR A 4 -33.24 -21.37 6.71
CA TYR A 4 -33.01 -20.72 8.02
C TYR A 4 -32.89 -19.22 7.77
N ALA A 5 -33.72 -18.41 8.42
CA ALA A 5 -33.49 -16.98 8.50
C ALA A 5 -32.08 -16.77 9.09
N PRO A 6 -31.22 -15.94 8.49
CA PRO A 6 -29.86 -15.76 8.99
C PRO A 6 -29.87 -15.22 10.42
N ALA A 7 -29.12 -15.85 11.33
CA ALA A 7 -29.01 -15.38 12.70
C ALA A 7 -28.39 -13.96 12.70
N ALA A 8 -28.84 -13.09 13.61
CA ALA A 8 -28.31 -11.72 13.69
C ALA A 8 -26.78 -11.72 13.93
N THR A 9 -26.05 -10.83 13.25
CA THR A 9 -24.58 -10.72 13.33
C THR A 9 -24.09 -10.65 14.77
N GLU A 10 -24.77 -9.86 15.62
CA GLU A 10 -24.49 -9.73 17.06
C GLU A 10 -24.66 -11.05 17.83
N THR A 11 -25.64 -11.85 17.47
CA THR A 11 -25.87 -13.17 18.12
C THR A 11 -24.72 -14.14 17.82
N VAL A 12 -24.19 -14.11 16.59
CA VAL A 12 -23.04 -14.93 16.21
C VAL A 12 -21.80 -14.45 16.96
N LEU A 13 -21.57 -13.13 16.99
CA LEU A 13 -20.44 -12.52 17.71
C LEU A 13 -20.46 -12.90 19.21
N ARG A 14 -21.61 -12.80 19.87
CA ARG A 14 -21.75 -13.14 21.29
C ARG A 14 -21.33 -14.59 21.55
N ARG A 15 -21.77 -15.54 20.72
CA ARG A 15 -21.37 -16.96 20.84
C ARG A 15 -19.87 -17.16 20.65
N LEU A 16 -19.24 -16.41 19.72
CA LEU A 16 -17.80 -16.47 19.51
C LEU A 16 -17.02 -15.95 20.71
N LEU A 17 -17.52 -14.90 21.37
CA LEU A 17 -16.92 -14.37 22.60
C LEU A 17 -17.16 -15.25 23.83
N GLU A 18 -18.11 -16.19 23.80
CA GLU A 18 -18.30 -17.21 24.79
C GLU A 18 -17.37 -18.43 24.61
N GLU A 19 -16.74 -18.57 23.40
CA GLU A 19 -15.78 -19.64 23.14
C GLU A 19 -14.41 -19.29 23.75
N PRO A 20 -13.91 -20.03 24.78
CA PRO A 20 -12.69 -19.64 25.50
C PRO A 20 -11.46 -19.49 24.63
N SER A 21 -11.31 -20.32 23.59
CA SER A 21 -10.16 -20.30 22.68
C SER A 21 -10.12 -19.08 21.77
N LEU A 22 -11.25 -18.42 21.51
CA LEU A 22 -11.34 -17.18 20.76
C LEU A 22 -11.37 -15.96 21.68
N ALA A 23 -12.12 -16.05 22.78
CA ALA A 23 -12.25 -14.95 23.75
C ALA A 23 -10.91 -14.53 24.35
N HIS A 24 -10.06 -15.50 24.74
CA HIS A 24 -8.73 -15.21 25.28
C HIS A 24 -7.77 -14.55 24.31
N ALA A 25 -8.01 -14.67 23.00
CA ALA A 25 -7.20 -14.01 21.98
C ALA A 25 -7.63 -12.56 21.73
N VAL A 26 -8.81 -12.12 22.21
CA VAL A 26 -9.28 -10.74 22.06
C VAL A 26 -8.59 -9.85 23.08
N THR A 27 -7.71 -8.96 22.61
CA THR A 27 -7.01 -7.99 23.47
C THR A 27 -7.84 -6.74 23.71
N HIS A 28 -8.68 -6.37 22.75
CA HIS A 28 -9.53 -5.18 22.84
C HIS A 28 -10.83 -5.37 22.06
N HIS A 29 -11.93 -4.88 22.61
CA HIS A 29 -13.24 -4.85 21.98
C HIS A 29 -13.88 -3.47 22.13
N ALA A 30 -13.87 -2.68 21.05
CA ALA A 30 -14.54 -1.40 20.99
C ALA A 30 -15.91 -1.54 20.33
N VAL A 31 -16.87 -0.79 20.82
CA VAL A 31 -18.20 -0.65 20.22
C VAL A 31 -18.40 0.79 19.81
N LEU A 32 -18.37 1.06 18.51
CA LEU A 32 -18.68 2.36 17.95
C LEU A 32 -20.21 2.49 17.88
N PRO A 33 -20.81 3.51 18.53
CA PRO A 33 -22.26 3.64 18.58
C PRO A 33 -22.86 3.95 17.22
N ALA A 34 -24.12 3.58 17.04
CA ALA A 34 -24.89 4.03 15.88
C ALA A 34 -24.98 5.56 15.86
N ARG A 35 -25.00 6.13 14.67
CA ARG A 35 -25.14 7.58 14.48
C ARG A 35 -26.32 7.86 13.56
N GLU A 36 -27.15 8.81 13.96
CA GLU A 36 -28.26 9.29 13.16
C GLU A 36 -27.79 10.19 12.00
N ALA A 37 -28.63 10.30 10.97
CA ALA A 37 -28.39 11.19 9.86
C ALA A 37 -28.55 12.65 10.27
N ILE A 38 -27.61 13.50 9.84
CA ILE A 38 -27.76 14.97 9.88
C ILE A 38 -28.06 15.40 8.46
N THR A 39 -29.27 15.89 8.21
CA THR A 39 -29.76 16.23 6.88
C THR A 39 -30.06 17.72 6.72
N ALA A 40 -30.06 18.18 5.46
CA ALA A 40 -30.46 19.50 5.03
C ALA A 40 -31.41 19.38 3.83
N PRO A 41 -32.32 20.36 3.63
CA PRO A 41 -33.19 20.38 2.45
C PRO A 41 -32.37 20.51 1.15
N PHE A 42 -32.99 20.20 0.02
CA PHE A 42 -32.38 20.51 -1.27
C PHE A 42 -32.24 22.02 -1.44
N PRO A 43 -31.11 22.50 -2.04
CA PRO A 43 -30.96 23.90 -2.39
C PRO A 43 -32.09 24.40 -3.29
N ALA A 44 -32.59 25.61 -3.05
CA ALA A 44 -33.72 26.17 -3.80
C ALA A 44 -33.42 26.39 -5.29
N TRP A 45 -32.13 26.53 -5.64
CA TRP A 45 -31.66 26.74 -7.01
C TRP A 45 -31.48 25.43 -7.78
N LEU A 46 -31.46 24.26 -7.11
CA LEU A 46 -31.31 22.97 -7.77
C LEU A 46 -32.46 22.68 -8.74
N ASP A 47 -32.15 22.26 -9.95
CA ASP A 47 -33.16 21.98 -10.98
C ASP A 47 -34.20 20.97 -10.46
N ARG A 48 -35.50 21.31 -10.69
CA ARG A 48 -36.61 20.49 -10.20
C ARG A 48 -36.65 19.07 -10.77
N ARG A 49 -36.08 18.86 -11.96
CA ARG A 49 -35.94 17.52 -12.56
C ARG A 49 -34.97 16.67 -11.74
N ILE A 50 -33.88 17.27 -11.27
CA ILE A 50 -32.88 16.60 -10.42
C ILE A 50 -33.49 16.25 -9.06
N VAL A 51 -34.23 17.21 -8.45
CA VAL A 51 -34.91 16.97 -7.17
C VAL A 51 -35.92 15.80 -7.30
N ARG A 52 -36.75 15.80 -8.33
CA ARG A 52 -37.69 14.69 -8.56
C ARG A 52 -36.99 13.35 -8.77
N GLY A 53 -35.93 13.32 -9.56
CA GLY A 53 -35.13 12.12 -9.77
C GLY A 53 -34.50 11.56 -8.50
N LEU A 54 -34.14 12.43 -7.54
CA LEU A 54 -33.66 12.01 -6.21
C LEU A 54 -34.81 11.46 -5.36
N GLU A 55 -35.96 12.15 -5.34
CA GLU A 55 -37.16 11.71 -4.62
C GLU A 55 -37.66 10.34 -5.12
N ASP A 56 -37.69 10.11 -6.44
CA ASP A 56 -38.06 8.82 -7.06
C ASP A 56 -37.10 7.68 -6.64
N ARG A 57 -35.86 8.03 -6.23
CA ARG A 57 -34.88 7.08 -5.67
C ARG A 57 -34.95 7.00 -4.13
N GLY A 58 -35.95 7.64 -3.51
CA GLY A 58 -36.14 7.65 -2.05
C GLY A 58 -35.20 8.59 -1.29
N ILE A 59 -34.52 9.52 -1.97
CA ILE A 59 -33.67 10.56 -1.36
C ILE A 59 -34.50 11.83 -1.25
N THR A 60 -34.98 12.12 -0.03
CA THR A 60 -35.87 13.27 0.25
C THR A 60 -35.13 14.48 0.83
N SER A 61 -33.87 14.34 1.19
CA SER A 61 -32.99 15.38 1.72
C SER A 61 -31.53 14.99 1.49
N LEU A 62 -30.63 15.96 1.53
CA LEU A 62 -29.19 15.74 1.48
C LEU A 62 -28.60 15.53 2.86
N TYR A 63 -27.56 14.75 3.00
CA TYR A 63 -26.74 14.80 4.22
C TYR A 63 -26.02 16.15 4.33
N SER A 64 -25.73 16.61 5.54
CA SER A 64 -25.14 17.94 5.78
C SER A 64 -23.87 18.20 4.94
N HIS A 65 -22.96 17.23 4.82
CA HIS A 65 -21.76 17.36 4.00
C HIS A 65 -22.06 17.39 2.48
N GLN A 66 -23.13 16.72 2.04
CA GLN A 66 -23.56 16.78 0.63
C GLN A 66 -24.14 18.16 0.30
N ALA A 67 -24.98 18.70 1.17
CA ALA A 67 -25.55 20.04 1.00
C ALA A 67 -24.44 21.10 1.01
N GLU A 68 -23.50 21.02 1.96
CA GLU A 68 -22.36 21.94 2.04
C GLU A 68 -21.49 21.87 0.79
N ALA A 69 -21.23 20.66 0.26
CA ALA A 69 -20.44 20.48 -0.97
C ALA A 69 -21.13 21.07 -2.20
N VAL A 70 -22.41 20.81 -2.36
CA VAL A 70 -23.20 21.28 -3.51
C VAL A 70 -23.31 22.82 -3.51
N GLU A 71 -23.51 23.44 -2.34
CA GLU A 71 -23.53 24.89 -2.20
C GLU A 71 -22.15 25.52 -2.49
N ALA A 72 -21.05 24.93 -2.00
CA ALA A 72 -19.70 25.47 -2.24
C ALA A 72 -19.32 25.41 -3.73
N VAL A 73 -19.62 24.30 -4.42
CA VAL A 73 -19.38 24.17 -5.86
C VAL A 73 -20.23 25.17 -6.65
N HIS A 74 -21.50 25.35 -6.28
CA HIS A 74 -22.38 26.35 -6.91
C HIS A 74 -21.86 27.78 -6.71
N ALA A 75 -21.18 28.06 -5.58
CA ALA A 75 -20.53 29.33 -5.33
C ALA A 75 -19.19 29.51 -6.09
N GLY A 76 -18.74 28.50 -6.87
CA GLY A 76 -17.50 28.53 -7.63
C GLY A 76 -16.25 28.16 -6.85
N GLU A 77 -16.41 27.48 -5.69
CA GLU A 77 -15.27 27.10 -4.84
C GLU A 77 -14.74 25.70 -5.24
N ASP A 78 -13.41 25.55 -5.30
CA ASP A 78 -12.76 24.23 -5.30
C ASP A 78 -12.95 23.58 -3.93
N ILE A 79 -13.30 22.28 -3.87
CA ILE A 79 -13.58 21.59 -2.62
C ILE A 79 -12.82 20.27 -2.47
N VAL A 80 -12.61 19.87 -1.23
CA VAL A 80 -12.23 18.51 -0.88
C VAL A 80 -13.17 17.93 0.19
N VAL A 81 -13.89 16.86 -0.17
CA VAL A 81 -14.82 16.18 0.73
C VAL A 81 -14.16 14.96 1.34
N VAL A 82 -14.06 14.92 2.67
CA VAL A 82 -13.41 13.84 3.42
C VAL A 82 -14.38 13.21 4.39
N THR A 83 -14.95 12.09 3.99
CA THR A 83 -15.89 11.34 4.83
C THR A 83 -15.65 9.83 4.65
N PRO A 84 -16.01 8.99 5.63
CA PRO A 84 -15.82 7.55 5.55
C PRO A 84 -16.41 6.94 4.26
N THR A 85 -16.00 5.74 3.92
CA THR A 85 -16.61 4.97 2.82
C THR A 85 -18.11 4.81 3.07
N ALA A 86 -18.90 4.78 1.98
CA ALA A 86 -20.36 4.64 2.01
C ALA A 86 -21.13 5.83 2.67
N SER A 87 -20.55 7.00 2.78
CA SER A 87 -21.23 8.22 3.24
C SER A 87 -22.03 8.96 2.13
N GLY A 88 -22.01 8.46 0.89
CA GLY A 88 -22.71 9.08 -0.24
C GLY A 88 -21.95 10.24 -0.90
N LYS A 89 -20.61 10.24 -0.88
CA LYS A 89 -19.74 11.25 -1.53
C LYS A 89 -20.07 11.49 -3.01
N THR A 90 -20.57 10.48 -3.70
CA THR A 90 -20.95 10.59 -5.12
C THR A 90 -21.91 11.76 -5.39
N LEU A 91 -22.87 12.02 -4.50
CA LEU A 91 -23.80 13.15 -4.68
C LEU A 91 -23.10 14.52 -4.53
N CYS A 92 -22.01 14.62 -3.80
CA CYS A 92 -21.25 15.87 -3.64
C CYS A 92 -20.72 16.42 -4.97
N TYR A 93 -20.40 15.54 -5.92
CA TYR A 93 -19.92 15.94 -7.25
C TYR A 93 -20.92 15.68 -8.37
N ALA A 94 -21.77 14.66 -8.23
CA ALA A 94 -22.75 14.34 -9.27
C ALA A 94 -23.84 15.42 -9.40
N LEU A 95 -24.31 16.00 -8.28
CA LEU A 95 -25.37 17.03 -8.32
C LEU A 95 -24.89 18.32 -8.97
N PRO A 96 -23.72 18.90 -8.63
CA PRO A 96 -23.19 20.07 -9.34
C PRO A 96 -23.00 19.83 -10.84
N VAL A 97 -22.52 18.65 -11.24
CA VAL A 97 -22.33 18.32 -12.66
C VAL A 97 -23.68 18.18 -13.38
N LEU A 98 -24.68 17.53 -12.77
CA LEU A 98 -26.04 17.44 -13.35
C LEU A 98 -26.69 18.82 -13.47
N GLN A 99 -26.48 19.70 -12.48
CA GLN A 99 -26.96 21.08 -12.53
C GLN A 99 -26.32 21.85 -13.68
N ALA A 100 -24.99 21.80 -13.81
CA ALA A 100 -24.28 22.45 -14.92
C ALA A 100 -24.79 21.99 -16.29
N LEU A 101 -25.03 20.66 -16.45
CA LEU A 101 -25.56 20.07 -17.68
C LEU A 101 -27.05 20.40 -17.92
N ALA A 102 -27.81 20.65 -16.86
CA ALA A 102 -29.21 21.10 -16.96
C ALA A 102 -29.35 22.55 -17.39
N GLU A 103 -28.39 23.40 -17.01
CA GLU A 103 -28.28 24.82 -17.36
C GLU A 103 -27.66 25.02 -18.74
N ASP A 104 -26.59 24.29 -19.03
CA ASP A 104 -25.86 24.36 -20.31
C ASP A 104 -25.61 22.94 -20.88
N PRO A 105 -26.41 22.49 -21.86
CA PRO A 105 -26.19 21.19 -22.51
C PRO A 105 -24.85 21.03 -23.23
N SER A 106 -24.09 22.12 -23.47
CA SER A 106 -22.73 22.06 -24.03
C SER A 106 -21.67 21.84 -22.96
N ALA A 107 -21.98 22.05 -21.68
CA ALA A 107 -21.08 21.84 -20.55
C ALA A 107 -20.50 20.43 -20.55
N ARG A 108 -19.27 20.31 -20.08
CA ARG A 108 -18.57 19.04 -19.95
C ARG A 108 -17.98 18.88 -18.58
N ALA A 109 -17.78 17.62 -18.17
CA ALA A 109 -17.09 17.25 -16.93
C ALA A 109 -16.05 16.16 -17.20
N LEU A 110 -14.94 16.22 -16.46
CA LEU A 110 -13.90 15.22 -16.48
C LEU A 110 -13.81 14.54 -15.11
N PHE A 111 -14.02 13.24 -15.06
CA PHE A 111 -13.95 12.46 -13.83
C PHE A 111 -12.70 11.60 -13.84
N LEU A 112 -11.86 11.72 -12.81
CA LEU A 112 -10.64 10.96 -12.61
C LEU A 112 -10.80 9.96 -11.47
N PHE A 113 -10.67 8.68 -11.79
CA PHE A 113 -10.68 7.58 -10.84
C PHE A 113 -9.35 6.82 -10.88
N PRO A 114 -8.86 6.31 -9.74
CA PRO A 114 -7.58 5.60 -9.70
C PRO A 114 -7.61 4.24 -10.41
N THR A 115 -8.80 3.64 -10.58
CA THR A 115 -8.98 2.34 -11.22
C THR A 115 -10.12 2.33 -12.22
N LYS A 116 -9.99 1.49 -13.27
CA LYS A 116 -11.03 1.30 -14.30
C LYS A 116 -12.37 0.81 -13.69
N ALA A 117 -12.32 -0.14 -12.76
CA ALA A 117 -13.50 -0.73 -12.15
C ALA A 117 -14.36 0.33 -11.44
N LEU A 118 -13.71 1.16 -10.62
CA LEU A 118 -14.40 2.25 -9.92
C LEU A 118 -15.02 3.25 -10.90
N GLY A 119 -14.27 3.63 -11.95
CA GLY A 119 -14.80 4.51 -12.99
C GLY A 119 -16.06 3.95 -13.69
N GLN A 120 -16.07 2.65 -13.98
CA GLN A 120 -17.22 1.99 -14.62
C GLN A 120 -18.46 1.96 -13.71
N ASP A 121 -18.28 1.66 -12.41
CA ASP A 121 -19.38 1.69 -11.43
C ASP A 121 -19.95 3.10 -11.30
N GLN A 122 -19.08 4.12 -11.23
CA GLN A 122 -19.52 5.51 -11.09
C GLN A 122 -20.20 6.07 -12.32
N VAL A 123 -19.81 5.66 -13.54
CA VAL A 123 -20.56 6.01 -14.76
C VAL A 123 -21.96 5.43 -14.71
N ALA A 124 -22.12 4.17 -14.31
CA ALA A 124 -23.41 3.52 -14.21
C ALA A 124 -24.34 4.23 -13.20
N GLU A 125 -23.80 4.61 -12.04
CA GLU A 125 -24.52 5.35 -11.01
C GLU A 125 -24.90 6.76 -11.50
N PHE A 126 -23.97 7.51 -12.08
CA PHE A 126 -24.21 8.84 -12.63
C PHE A 126 -25.26 8.82 -13.75
N ALA A 127 -25.15 7.90 -14.70
CA ALA A 127 -26.14 7.72 -15.76
C ALA A 127 -27.53 7.32 -15.22
N GLY A 128 -27.57 6.56 -14.10
CA GLY A 128 -28.80 6.25 -13.37
C GLY A 128 -29.46 7.49 -12.78
N LEU A 129 -28.66 8.39 -12.16
CA LEU A 129 -29.14 9.67 -11.63
C LEU A 129 -29.63 10.59 -12.75
N ALA A 130 -28.88 10.72 -13.85
CA ALA A 130 -29.26 11.55 -15.00
C ALA A 130 -30.61 11.09 -15.59
N ARG A 131 -30.78 9.78 -15.78
CA ARG A 131 -32.06 9.21 -16.29
C ARG A 131 -33.24 9.45 -15.34
N ALA A 132 -33.03 9.25 -14.03
CA ALA A 132 -34.06 9.54 -13.03
C ALA A 132 -34.46 11.03 -13.04
N SER A 133 -33.51 11.91 -13.33
CA SER A 133 -33.71 13.36 -13.49
C SER A 133 -34.25 13.75 -14.87
N SER A 134 -34.56 12.80 -15.74
CA SER A 134 -34.99 13.07 -17.12
C SER A 134 -34.03 13.96 -17.91
N LEU A 135 -32.73 13.84 -17.63
CA LEU A 135 -31.64 14.51 -18.35
C LEU A 135 -31.00 13.53 -19.32
N ASP A 136 -30.95 13.90 -20.61
CA ASP A 136 -30.23 13.10 -21.62
C ASP A 136 -28.75 13.48 -21.58
N VAL A 137 -27.95 12.67 -20.88
CA VAL A 137 -26.55 12.95 -20.66
C VAL A 137 -25.68 11.82 -21.22
N ALA A 138 -24.77 12.17 -22.10
CA ALA A 138 -23.76 11.28 -22.66
C ALA A 138 -22.57 11.11 -21.69
N ALA A 139 -22.70 10.17 -20.74
CA ALA A 139 -21.64 9.80 -19.81
C ALA A 139 -21.00 8.46 -20.22
N ALA A 140 -19.66 8.42 -20.31
CA ALA A 140 -18.96 7.22 -20.73
C ALA A 140 -17.55 7.11 -20.14
N THR A 141 -17.09 5.84 -19.95
CA THR A 141 -15.69 5.57 -19.60
C THR A 141 -14.79 5.61 -20.82
N TYR A 142 -13.66 6.29 -20.69
CA TYR A 142 -12.57 6.30 -21.66
C TYR A 142 -11.34 5.65 -21.03
N ASP A 143 -11.15 4.38 -21.28
CA ASP A 143 -10.06 3.56 -20.73
C ASP A 143 -9.49 2.59 -21.76
N GLY A 144 -8.51 1.75 -21.35
CA GLY A 144 -7.86 0.78 -22.24
C GLY A 144 -8.81 -0.25 -22.83
N ASP A 145 -9.96 -0.51 -22.18
CA ASP A 145 -10.95 -1.52 -22.60
C ASP A 145 -12.05 -0.93 -23.50
N THR A 146 -12.07 0.41 -23.68
CA THR A 146 -13.07 1.10 -24.51
C THR A 146 -12.83 0.81 -26.01
N PRO A 147 -13.81 0.24 -26.74
CA PRO A 147 -13.66 -0.05 -28.16
C PRO A 147 -13.43 1.19 -29.03
N ALA A 148 -12.66 1.05 -30.10
CA ALA A 148 -12.27 2.17 -30.96
C ALA A 148 -13.45 3.01 -31.53
N PRO A 149 -14.59 2.42 -31.98
CA PRO A 149 -15.74 3.22 -32.43
C PRO A 149 -16.36 4.08 -31.31
N ILE A 150 -16.42 3.51 -30.08
CA ILE A 150 -16.93 4.20 -28.91
C ILE A 150 -15.99 5.33 -28.49
N ARG A 151 -14.66 5.12 -28.57
CA ARG A 151 -13.67 6.18 -28.32
C ARG A 151 -13.88 7.41 -29.20
N SER A 152 -14.24 7.22 -30.47
CA SER A 152 -14.55 8.33 -31.39
C SER A 152 -15.79 9.09 -30.98
N ALA A 153 -16.86 8.38 -30.62
CA ALA A 153 -18.12 8.99 -30.18
C ALA A 153 -17.95 9.79 -28.86
N ILE A 154 -17.15 9.27 -27.91
CA ILE A 154 -16.88 9.97 -26.64
C ILE A 154 -16.18 11.30 -26.89
N ARG A 155 -15.20 11.36 -27.80
CA ARG A 155 -14.47 12.60 -28.11
C ARG A 155 -15.39 13.70 -28.64
N THR A 156 -16.38 13.35 -29.43
CA THR A 156 -17.29 14.32 -30.07
C THR A 156 -18.53 14.64 -29.25
N ALA A 157 -19.14 13.63 -28.60
CA ALA A 157 -20.43 13.76 -27.95
C ALA A 157 -20.42 13.52 -26.43
N GLY A 158 -19.30 13.05 -25.85
CA GLY A 158 -19.22 12.77 -24.43
C GLY A 158 -19.28 14.03 -23.58
N GLN A 159 -20.36 14.20 -22.80
CA GLN A 159 -20.50 15.32 -21.86
C GLN A 159 -19.78 15.04 -20.54
N VAL A 160 -19.84 13.79 -20.05
CA VAL A 160 -19.09 13.36 -18.87
C VAL A 160 -18.09 12.28 -19.27
N VAL A 161 -16.83 12.64 -19.29
CA VAL A 161 -15.73 11.72 -19.64
C VAL A 161 -15.12 11.19 -18.36
N VAL A 162 -15.29 9.90 -18.11
CA VAL A 162 -14.72 9.20 -16.96
C VAL A 162 -13.48 8.44 -17.39
N THR A 163 -12.34 8.71 -16.75
CA THR A 163 -11.06 8.15 -17.13
C THR A 163 -10.16 7.93 -15.91
N ASN A 164 -8.93 7.51 -16.14
CA ASN A 164 -7.90 7.39 -15.12
C ASN A 164 -6.66 8.20 -15.50
N PRO A 165 -5.76 8.49 -14.55
CA PRO A 165 -4.56 9.28 -14.82
C PRO A 165 -3.68 8.73 -15.96
N ASP A 166 -3.55 7.40 -16.07
CA ASP A 166 -2.73 6.77 -17.11
C ASP A 166 -3.26 7.05 -18.52
N MET A 167 -4.59 6.96 -18.71
CA MET A 167 -5.24 7.27 -19.98
C MET A 167 -5.24 8.76 -20.28
N LEU A 168 -5.40 9.60 -19.26
CA LEU A 168 -5.31 11.04 -19.41
C LEU A 168 -3.92 11.45 -19.89
N HIS A 169 -2.87 10.88 -19.25
CA HIS A 169 -1.47 11.09 -19.60
C HIS A 169 -1.11 10.63 -21.01
N SER A 170 -1.49 9.42 -21.39
CA SER A 170 -0.99 8.77 -22.61
C SER A 170 -1.88 8.95 -23.85
N ALA A 171 -3.20 9.15 -23.67
CA ALA A 171 -4.15 9.11 -24.78
C ALA A 171 -4.99 10.38 -24.96
N ILE A 172 -5.16 11.21 -23.93
CA ILE A 172 -5.98 12.44 -24.01
C ILE A 172 -5.08 13.65 -24.20
N LEU A 173 -4.17 13.92 -23.27
CA LEU A 173 -3.34 15.12 -23.29
C LEU A 173 -2.46 15.24 -24.55
N PRO A 174 -1.71 14.20 -24.99
CA PRO A 174 -0.90 14.29 -26.19
C PRO A 174 -1.72 14.47 -27.48
N HIS A 175 -3.02 14.19 -27.42
CA HIS A 175 -3.94 14.31 -28.53
C HIS A 175 -5.04 15.36 -28.26
N HIS A 176 -4.74 16.37 -27.44
CA HIS A 176 -5.69 17.38 -26.97
C HIS A 176 -6.46 18.09 -28.11
N THR A 177 -5.87 18.24 -29.30
CA THR A 177 -6.54 18.81 -30.46
C THR A 177 -7.77 18.01 -30.90
N LYS A 178 -7.78 16.66 -30.68
CA LYS A 178 -8.96 15.81 -30.88
C LYS A 178 -9.96 15.90 -29.74
N TRP A 179 -9.58 16.54 -28.65
CA TRP A 179 -10.38 16.70 -27.43
C TRP A 179 -10.69 18.16 -27.14
N PHE A 180 -10.51 19.06 -28.13
CA PHE A 180 -10.64 20.49 -27.95
C PHE A 180 -11.96 20.89 -27.28
N GLN A 181 -13.10 20.26 -27.67
CA GLN A 181 -14.41 20.50 -27.05
C GLN A 181 -14.46 20.17 -25.56
N LEU A 182 -13.76 19.11 -25.12
CA LEU A 182 -13.65 18.80 -23.69
C LEU A 182 -12.91 19.95 -22.96
N PHE A 183 -11.74 20.35 -23.47
CA PHE A 183 -10.93 21.37 -22.81
C PHE A 183 -11.54 22.77 -22.88
N GLU A 184 -12.33 23.07 -23.90
CA GLU A 184 -13.03 24.36 -24.07
C GLU A 184 -14.25 24.48 -23.14
N GLN A 185 -14.99 23.39 -22.92
CA GLN A 185 -16.31 23.39 -22.27
C GLN A 185 -16.31 22.71 -20.88
N VAL A 186 -15.18 22.25 -20.38
CA VAL A 186 -15.12 21.62 -19.07
C VAL A 186 -15.38 22.64 -17.97
N GLN A 187 -16.43 22.38 -17.16
CA GLN A 187 -16.82 23.21 -16.03
C GLN A 187 -16.42 22.59 -14.69
N VAL A 188 -16.37 21.24 -14.62
CA VAL A 188 -16.04 20.53 -13.38
C VAL A 188 -15.04 19.41 -13.67
N ILE A 189 -13.98 19.36 -12.86
CA ILE A 189 -13.05 18.21 -12.79
C ILE A 189 -13.23 17.54 -11.44
N VAL A 190 -13.60 16.25 -11.48
CA VAL A 190 -13.74 15.42 -10.27
C VAL A 190 -12.51 14.54 -10.11
N ILE A 191 -11.92 14.54 -8.91
CA ILE A 191 -10.79 13.70 -8.54
C ILE A 191 -11.23 12.84 -7.35
N ASP A 192 -11.62 11.61 -7.63
CA ASP A 192 -12.11 10.70 -6.60
C ASP A 192 -11.00 9.83 -6.00
N GLU A 193 -11.21 9.36 -4.76
CA GLU A 193 -10.27 8.60 -3.95
C GLU A 193 -8.89 9.29 -3.85
N LEU A 194 -8.90 10.58 -3.52
CA LEU A 194 -7.72 11.45 -3.43
C LEU A 194 -6.56 10.82 -2.65
N HIS A 195 -6.84 10.09 -1.57
CA HIS A 195 -5.86 9.41 -0.73
C HIS A 195 -5.02 8.34 -1.46
N THR A 196 -5.43 7.91 -2.65
CA THR A 196 -4.67 6.97 -3.48
C THR A 196 -3.54 7.65 -4.26
N TYR A 197 -3.66 8.97 -4.48
CA TYR A 197 -2.66 9.78 -5.19
C TYR A 197 -1.57 10.25 -4.23
N ARG A 198 -0.75 9.31 -3.77
CA ARG A 198 0.37 9.55 -2.86
C ARG A 198 1.68 9.05 -3.45
N GLY A 199 2.80 9.48 -2.86
CA GLY A 199 4.14 9.08 -3.30
C GLY A 199 4.44 9.50 -4.73
N VAL A 200 5.20 8.69 -5.43
CA VAL A 200 5.58 8.94 -6.84
C VAL A 200 4.37 9.01 -7.75
N PHE A 201 3.39 8.10 -7.56
CA PHE A 201 2.17 8.14 -8.35
C PHE A 201 1.42 9.47 -8.22
N GLY A 202 1.24 9.95 -6.99
CA GLY A 202 0.62 11.27 -6.74
C GLY A 202 1.43 12.43 -7.31
N SER A 203 2.77 12.37 -7.24
CA SER A 203 3.68 13.37 -7.80
C SER A 203 3.55 13.46 -9.34
N HIS A 204 3.43 12.33 -10.02
CA HIS A 204 3.14 12.28 -11.45
C HIS A 204 1.73 12.81 -11.76
N VAL A 205 0.70 12.39 -11.00
CA VAL A 205 -0.68 12.85 -11.22
C VAL A 205 -0.82 14.36 -11.03
N ALA A 206 -0.12 14.96 -10.06
CA ALA A 206 -0.08 16.42 -9.91
C ALA A 206 0.45 17.11 -11.17
N ASN A 207 1.51 16.58 -11.79
CA ASN A 207 2.02 17.10 -13.04
C ASN A 207 1.10 16.83 -14.25
N VAL A 208 0.38 15.70 -14.25
CA VAL A 208 -0.69 15.46 -15.24
C VAL A 208 -1.78 16.51 -15.11
N LEU A 209 -2.20 16.85 -13.88
CA LEU A 209 -3.20 17.89 -13.64
C LEU A 209 -2.70 19.28 -14.01
N ARG A 210 -1.43 19.62 -13.75
CA ARG A 210 -0.82 20.87 -14.24
C ARG A 210 -0.96 20.98 -15.76
N ARG A 211 -0.71 19.90 -16.52
CA ARG A 211 -0.87 19.84 -17.97
C ARG A 211 -2.34 19.98 -18.38
N VAL A 212 -3.28 19.34 -17.68
CA VAL A 212 -4.74 19.52 -17.90
C VAL A 212 -5.12 20.98 -17.75
N LEU A 213 -4.77 21.61 -16.64
CA LEU A 213 -5.13 23.00 -16.35
C LEU A 213 -4.47 23.99 -17.35
N ARG A 214 -3.23 23.69 -17.79
CA ARG A 214 -2.55 24.43 -18.85
C ARG A 214 -3.33 24.38 -20.17
N LEU A 215 -3.85 23.23 -20.56
CA LEU A 215 -4.68 23.09 -21.75
C LEU A 215 -6.07 23.71 -21.57
N CYS A 216 -6.71 23.59 -20.41
CA CYS A 216 -7.97 24.30 -20.12
C CYS A 216 -7.81 25.81 -20.30
N ALA A 217 -6.75 26.40 -19.73
CA ALA A 217 -6.46 27.82 -19.90
C ALA A 217 -6.20 28.20 -21.37
N HIS A 218 -5.52 27.33 -22.14
CA HIS A 218 -5.30 27.53 -23.57
C HIS A 218 -6.60 27.55 -24.38
N TYR A 219 -7.55 26.69 -24.07
CA TYR A 219 -8.86 26.61 -24.74
C TYR A 219 -9.90 27.54 -24.13
N GLY A 220 -9.57 28.31 -23.06
CA GLY A 220 -10.42 29.35 -22.47
C GLY A 220 -11.34 28.89 -21.35
N SER A 221 -11.16 27.68 -20.81
CA SER A 221 -11.95 27.18 -19.67
C SER A 221 -11.19 27.31 -18.33
N SER A 222 -11.97 27.42 -17.24
CA SER A 222 -11.47 27.44 -15.86
C SER A 222 -12.35 26.57 -14.98
N PRO A 223 -12.16 25.24 -15.01
CA PRO A 223 -13.02 24.32 -14.29
C PRO A 223 -12.86 24.43 -12.77
N ILE A 224 -13.97 24.17 -12.05
CA ILE A 224 -13.98 23.95 -10.61
C ILE A 224 -13.46 22.53 -10.35
N ILE A 225 -12.64 22.35 -9.32
CA ILE A 225 -12.08 21.07 -8.92
C ILE A 225 -12.80 20.54 -7.69
N VAL A 226 -13.37 19.35 -7.82
CA VAL A 226 -14.03 18.62 -6.73
C VAL A 226 -13.23 17.38 -6.40
N CYS A 227 -12.55 17.39 -5.24
CA CYS A 227 -11.84 16.24 -4.73
C CYS A 227 -12.73 15.48 -3.74
N SER A 228 -12.69 14.14 -3.78
CA SER A 228 -13.28 13.31 -2.75
C SER A 228 -12.26 12.30 -2.20
N SER A 229 -12.30 12.05 -0.89
CA SER A 229 -11.35 11.16 -0.21
C SER A 229 -12.02 10.36 0.89
N ALA A 230 -11.46 9.17 1.17
CA ALA A 230 -11.60 8.58 2.48
C ALA A 230 -10.75 9.37 3.50
N THR A 231 -10.83 9.00 4.77
CA THR A 231 -10.14 9.70 5.85
C THR A 231 -8.61 9.61 5.70
N ILE A 232 -7.95 10.75 5.65
CA ILE A 232 -6.49 10.94 5.65
C ILE A 232 -6.13 12.13 6.56
N GLY A 233 -4.87 12.23 7.02
CA GLY A 233 -4.44 13.24 7.98
C GLY A 233 -4.33 14.66 7.42
N ASN A 234 -4.04 14.82 6.11
CA ASN A 234 -3.77 16.11 5.48
C ASN A 234 -4.53 16.35 4.17
N PRO A 235 -5.86 16.20 4.12
CA PRO A 235 -6.61 16.19 2.87
C PRO A 235 -6.56 17.51 2.10
N ALA A 236 -6.66 18.64 2.78
CA ALA A 236 -6.60 19.96 2.13
C ALA A 236 -5.21 20.26 1.57
N GLU A 237 -4.16 19.91 2.30
CA GLU A 237 -2.78 20.07 1.84
C GLU A 237 -2.50 19.19 0.62
N LEU A 238 -2.89 17.90 0.67
CA LEU A 238 -2.71 16.99 -0.47
C LEU A 238 -3.47 17.48 -1.70
N ALA A 239 -4.73 17.92 -1.55
CA ALA A 239 -5.52 18.45 -2.65
C ALA A 239 -4.87 19.72 -3.23
N ALA A 240 -4.35 20.62 -2.38
CA ALA A 240 -3.65 21.82 -2.81
C ALA A 240 -2.36 21.48 -3.57
N GLN A 241 -1.56 20.54 -3.09
CA GLN A 241 -0.33 20.09 -3.76
C GLN A 241 -0.63 19.41 -5.10
N LEU A 242 -1.71 18.59 -5.15
CA LEU A 242 -2.10 17.86 -6.34
C LEU A 242 -2.65 18.77 -7.44
N THR A 243 -3.46 19.76 -7.08
CA THR A 243 -4.20 20.62 -8.02
C THR A 243 -3.54 21.98 -8.27
N GLY A 244 -2.62 22.39 -7.39
CA GLY A 244 -2.05 23.75 -7.38
C GLY A 244 -3.02 24.81 -6.85
N ARG A 245 -4.17 24.44 -6.28
CA ARG A 245 -5.22 25.35 -5.80
C ARG A 245 -5.64 24.96 -4.38
N ALA A 246 -5.89 25.94 -3.51
CA ALA A 246 -6.35 25.70 -2.14
C ALA A 246 -7.87 25.41 -2.13
N PRO A 247 -8.31 24.18 -1.77
CA PRO A 247 -9.73 23.85 -1.75
C PRO A 247 -10.34 24.15 -0.39
N ARG A 248 -11.67 24.34 -0.36
CA ARG A 248 -12.44 24.31 0.88
C ARG A 248 -12.55 22.87 1.39
N LEU A 249 -12.20 22.65 2.67
CA LEU A 249 -12.32 21.35 3.33
C LEU A 249 -13.75 21.13 3.87
N ILE A 250 -14.32 19.96 3.54
CA ILE A 250 -15.61 19.48 4.05
C ILE A 250 -15.38 18.09 4.68
N ASP A 251 -15.32 18.03 6.00
CA ASP A 251 -14.96 16.83 6.78
C ASP A 251 -16.03 16.37 7.79
N ARG A 252 -17.08 17.17 7.99
CA ARG A 252 -18.18 16.87 8.92
C ARG A 252 -19.19 15.92 8.29
N ASN A 253 -19.03 14.63 8.53
CA ASN A 253 -19.88 13.59 7.96
C ASN A 253 -21.30 13.57 8.58
N GLY A 254 -22.33 13.87 7.77
CA GLY A 254 -23.74 13.79 8.16
C GLY A 254 -24.43 12.46 7.82
N ALA A 255 -23.75 11.48 7.22
CA ALA A 255 -24.38 10.21 6.91
C ALA A 255 -24.61 9.35 8.17
N PRO A 256 -25.70 8.57 8.25
CA PRO A 256 -25.96 7.66 9.35
C PRO A 256 -24.98 6.50 9.34
N ALA A 257 -24.76 5.87 10.48
CA ALA A 257 -23.99 4.64 10.61
C ALA A 257 -24.66 3.71 11.63
N GLY A 258 -24.70 2.40 11.35
CA GLY A 258 -25.08 1.38 12.33
C GLY A 258 -23.97 1.19 13.39
N ALA A 259 -24.33 0.52 14.49
CA ALA A 259 -23.35 0.16 15.50
C ALA A 259 -22.27 -0.78 14.90
N ARG A 260 -21.01 -0.56 15.30
CA ARG A 260 -19.90 -1.37 14.83
C ARG A 260 -19.09 -1.93 15.98
N HIS A 261 -18.94 -3.23 16.03
CA HIS A 261 -17.99 -3.90 16.90
C HIS A 261 -16.62 -3.99 16.22
N VAL A 262 -15.57 -3.52 16.87
CA VAL A 262 -14.18 -3.62 16.42
C VAL A 262 -13.42 -4.46 17.44
N LEU A 263 -12.90 -5.58 16.98
CA LEU A 263 -12.15 -6.52 17.82
C LEU A 263 -10.69 -6.56 17.36
N LEU A 264 -9.79 -6.42 18.33
CA LEU A 264 -8.36 -6.63 18.15
C LEU A 264 -8.00 -7.99 18.71
N VAL A 265 -7.42 -8.85 17.89
CA VAL A 265 -7.17 -10.27 18.22
C VAL A 265 -5.68 -10.57 18.11
N ASP A 266 -5.07 -11.04 19.20
CA ASP A 266 -3.70 -11.52 19.27
C ASP A 266 -3.67 -13.05 19.31
N PRO A 267 -3.27 -13.74 18.23
CA PRO A 267 -3.11 -15.19 18.26
C PRO A 267 -2.18 -15.64 19.38
N PRO A 268 -2.50 -16.74 20.07
CA PRO A 268 -1.76 -17.16 21.25
C PRO A 268 -0.30 -17.47 20.95
N LEU A 269 0.56 -17.18 21.91
CA LEU A 269 1.95 -17.55 21.89
C LEU A 269 2.06 -19.08 22.03
N LEU A 270 2.61 -19.74 21.03
CA LEU A 270 2.76 -21.20 20.97
C LEU A 270 4.05 -21.66 21.63
N ASP A 271 5.10 -20.86 21.52
CA ASP A 271 6.42 -21.14 22.10
C ASP A 271 7.03 -19.84 22.60
N GLN A 272 7.28 -19.76 23.89
CA GLN A 272 7.83 -18.58 24.55
C GLN A 272 9.32 -18.38 24.21
N ALA A 273 10.08 -19.43 24.00
CA ALA A 273 11.50 -19.35 23.71
C ALA A 273 11.77 -18.76 22.32
N THR A 274 10.95 -19.11 21.34
CA THR A 274 11.07 -18.61 19.97
C THR A 274 10.16 -17.43 19.68
N GLY A 275 9.20 -17.13 20.56
CA GLY A 275 8.16 -16.13 20.32
C GLY A 275 7.19 -16.53 19.19
N ALA A 276 7.12 -17.81 18.84
CA ALA A 276 6.22 -18.29 17.80
C ALA A 276 4.76 -18.15 18.24
N ARG A 277 3.94 -17.52 17.40
CA ARG A 277 2.51 -17.30 17.63
C ARG A 277 1.64 -18.13 16.68
N GLY A 278 0.38 -18.28 17.03
CA GLY A 278 -0.63 -18.85 16.14
C GLY A 278 -0.71 -18.06 14.82
N SER A 279 -0.98 -18.76 13.72
CA SER A 279 -1.08 -18.13 12.40
C SER A 279 -2.29 -17.20 12.30
N ALA A 280 -2.09 -15.96 11.91
CA ALA A 280 -3.17 -15.02 11.63
C ALA A 280 -4.15 -15.55 10.57
N LEU A 281 -3.66 -16.32 9.58
CA LEU A 281 -4.49 -16.92 8.53
C LEU A 281 -5.45 -17.98 9.10
N THR A 282 -4.96 -18.81 10.03
CA THR A 282 -5.78 -19.83 10.72
C THR A 282 -6.82 -19.18 11.63
N HIS A 283 -6.44 -18.11 12.32
CA HIS A 283 -7.40 -17.35 13.14
C HIS A 283 -8.43 -16.64 12.28
N ALA A 284 -8.06 -16.09 11.12
CA ALA A 284 -9.01 -15.47 10.17
C ALA A 284 -10.05 -16.49 9.68
N GLU A 285 -9.64 -17.71 9.36
CA GLU A 285 -10.55 -18.82 9.07
C GLU A 285 -11.51 -19.11 10.24
N ARG A 286 -10.98 -19.27 11.46
CA ARG A 286 -11.79 -19.58 12.66
C ARG A 286 -12.82 -18.49 12.96
N TRP A 287 -12.48 -17.22 12.77
CA TRP A 287 -13.41 -16.11 12.94
C TRP A 287 -14.44 -16.00 11.82
N ALA A 288 -14.08 -16.32 10.57
CA ALA A 288 -14.98 -16.24 9.42
C ALA A 288 -16.04 -17.34 9.38
N LEU A 289 -15.65 -18.58 9.72
CA LEU A 289 -16.50 -19.76 9.57
C LEU A 289 -17.88 -19.67 10.25
N PRO A 290 -18.02 -19.21 11.52
CA PRO A 290 -19.32 -19.11 12.18
C PRO A 290 -20.26 -18.11 11.51
N PHE A 291 -19.74 -16.96 11.02
CA PHE A 291 -20.54 -15.98 10.31
C PHE A 291 -21.01 -16.51 8.95
N LEU A 292 -20.11 -17.15 8.19
CA LEU A 292 -20.45 -17.75 6.91
C LEU A 292 -21.48 -18.88 7.04
N ARG A 293 -21.35 -19.74 8.09
CA ARG A 293 -22.35 -20.77 8.42
C ARG A 293 -23.71 -20.18 8.80
N ALA A 294 -23.70 -19.02 9.43
CA ALA A 294 -24.91 -18.27 9.77
C ALA A 294 -25.50 -17.49 8.57
N GLY A 295 -24.93 -17.61 7.38
CA GLY A 295 -25.39 -16.92 6.16
C GLY A 295 -25.07 -15.42 6.14
N ARG A 296 -24.08 -14.96 6.94
CA ARG A 296 -23.63 -13.56 6.96
C ARG A 296 -22.57 -13.32 5.91
N GLN A 297 -22.74 -12.26 5.10
CA GLN A 297 -21.76 -11.88 4.10
C GLN A 297 -20.47 -11.41 4.76
N THR A 298 -19.37 -12.10 4.47
CA THR A 298 -18.08 -11.89 5.15
C THR A 298 -16.97 -11.65 4.14
N ILE A 299 -16.19 -10.59 4.36
CA ILE A 299 -14.93 -10.35 3.65
C ILE A 299 -13.76 -10.67 4.57
N VAL A 300 -12.74 -11.34 4.01
CA VAL A 300 -11.47 -11.60 4.70
C VAL A 300 -10.35 -10.98 3.87
N PHE A 301 -9.58 -10.09 4.48
CA PHE A 301 -8.44 -9.45 3.85
C PHE A 301 -7.14 -10.19 4.19
N GLY A 302 -6.35 -10.54 3.17
CA GLY A 302 -5.02 -11.09 3.30
C GLY A 302 -3.97 -10.15 2.71
N ARG A 303 -2.81 -10.03 3.36
CA ARG A 303 -1.74 -9.09 2.96
C ARG A 303 -1.00 -9.50 1.67
N ALA A 304 -1.02 -10.79 1.32
CA ALA A 304 -0.32 -11.32 0.16
C ALA A 304 -1.25 -12.16 -0.71
N ARG A 305 -0.97 -12.21 -2.01
CA ARG A 305 -1.75 -13.02 -2.97
C ARG A 305 -1.80 -14.49 -2.56
N VAL A 306 -0.69 -15.05 -2.07
CA VAL A 306 -0.61 -16.43 -1.55
C VAL A 306 -1.49 -16.61 -0.31
N ALA A 307 -1.50 -15.66 0.63
CA ALA A 307 -2.34 -15.71 1.81
C ALA A 307 -3.83 -15.77 1.47
N VAL A 308 -4.27 -15.00 0.47
CA VAL A 308 -5.65 -15.02 -0.04
C VAL A 308 -6.02 -16.42 -0.55
N GLU A 309 -5.17 -17.04 -1.35
CA GLU A 309 -5.44 -18.38 -1.88
C GLU A 309 -5.45 -19.46 -0.78
N ILE A 310 -4.58 -19.38 0.21
CA ILE A 310 -4.54 -20.30 1.34
C ILE A 310 -5.83 -20.20 2.17
N ILE A 311 -6.24 -18.97 2.55
CA ILE A 311 -7.48 -18.76 3.32
C ILE A 311 -8.69 -19.23 2.49
N LEU A 312 -8.74 -18.91 1.20
CA LEU A 312 -9.81 -19.31 0.29
C LEU A 312 -9.95 -20.83 0.22
N THR A 313 -8.84 -21.55 0.06
CA THR A 313 -8.81 -23.02 0.02
C THR A 313 -9.36 -23.59 1.31
N ARG A 314 -8.87 -23.16 2.46
CA ARG A 314 -9.30 -23.62 3.79
C ARG A 314 -10.79 -23.37 4.04
N LEU A 315 -11.28 -22.16 3.73
CA LEU A 315 -12.70 -21.83 3.89
C LEU A 315 -13.59 -22.69 2.99
N ARG A 316 -13.18 -22.95 1.75
CA ARG A 316 -13.94 -23.81 0.82
C ARG A 316 -13.99 -25.26 1.31
N GLU A 317 -12.89 -25.77 1.84
CA GLU A 317 -12.84 -27.12 2.43
C GLU A 317 -13.75 -27.23 3.66
N ALA A 318 -13.64 -26.28 4.60
CA ALA A 318 -14.40 -26.28 5.85
C ALA A 318 -15.91 -26.06 5.64
N LEU A 319 -16.33 -25.47 4.53
CA LEU A 319 -17.72 -25.15 4.19
C LEU A 319 -18.32 -26.06 3.10
N ARG A 320 -17.57 -27.04 2.63
CA ARG A 320 -17.94 -27.93 1.52
C ARG A 320 -19.31 -28.59 1.70
N GLU A 321 -19.62 -29.03 2.91
CA GLU A 321 -20.88 -29.70 3.26
C GLU A 321 -22.02 -28.72 3.56
N HIS A 322 -21.72 -27.46 3.96
CA HIS A 322 -22.72 -26.51 4.47
C HIS A 322 -23.26 -25.57 3.40
N LEU A 323 -22.44 -25.11 2.47
CA LEU A 323 -22.79 -24.02 1.53
C LEU A 323 -23.02 -24.52 0.09
N GLY A 324 -22.90 -25.83 -0.17
CA GLY A 324 -23.08 -26.36 -1.53
C GLY A 324 -21.90 -25.96 -2.45
N PRO A 325 -22.15 -25.66 -3.74
CA PRO A 325 -21.11 -25.54 -4.73
C PRO A 325 -20.09 -24.42 -4.38
N ARG A 326 -18.86 -24.63 -4.80
CA ARG A 326 -17.69 -23.73 -4.57
C ARG A 326 -17.91 -22.25 -4.94
N SER A 327 -18.97 -21.93 -5.67
CA SER A 327 -19.30 -20.61 -6.16
C SER A 327 -19.65 -19.56 -5.09
N ARG A 328 -20.06 -19.98 -3.87
CA ARG A 328 -20.48 -19.04 -2.80
C ARG A 328 -19.33 -18.43 -2.01
N ILE A 329 -18.12 -18.95 -2.14
CA ILE A 329 -16.88 -18.39 -1.55
C ILE A 329 -15.88 -18.17 -2.67
N ARG A 330 -15.49 -16.90 -2.89
CA ARG A 330 -14.62 -16.50 -3.99
C ARG A 330 -13.36 -15.79 -3.50
N GLY A 331 -12.28 -15.93 -4.26
CA GLY A 331 -11.11 -15.07 -4.14
C GLY A 331 -11.30 -13.80 -4.95
N TYR A 332 -10.63 -12.70 -4.55
CA TYR A 332 -10.57 -11.46 -5.32
C TYR A 332 -9.22 -10.79 -5.13
N ARG A 333 -8.46 -10.66 -6.19
CA ARG A 333 -7.12 -10.03 -6.14
C ARG A 333 -6.69 -9.46 -7.49
N GLY A 334 -5.69 -8.61 -7.47
CA GLY A 334 -4.97 -8.26 -8.68
C GLY A 334 -4.41 -9.50 -9.38
N GLY A 335 -4.51 -9.55 -10.70
CA GLY A 335 -4.14 -10.70 -11.50
C GLY A 335 -5.31 -11.61 -11.92
N TYR A 336 -6.49 -11.45 -11.34
CA TYR A 336 -7.72 -12.05 -11.91
C TYR A 336 -8.19 -11.24 -13.13
N LEU A 337 -8.78 -11.93 -14.10
CA LEU A 337 -9.30 -11.27 -15.29
C LEU A 337 -10.40 -10.27 -14.95
N PRO A 338 -10.51 -9.15 -15.67
CA PRO A 338 -11.55 -8.14 -15.42
C PRO A 338 -12.98 -8.70 -15.45
N THR A 339 -13.25 -9.67 -16.34
CA THR A 339 -14.55 -10.35 -16.43
C THR A 339 -14.89 -11.16 -15.18
N GLU A 340 -13.90 -11.85 -14.60
CA GLU A 340 -14.08 -12.61 -13.36
C GLU A 340 -14.32 -11.68 -12.16
N ARG A 341 -13.55 -10.60 -12.07
CA ARG A 341 -13.73 -9.59 -11.00
C ARG A 341 -15.13 -9.02 -11.01
N ARG A 342 -15.64 -8.58 -12.18
CA ARG A 342 -17.02 -8.07 -12.34
C ARG A 342 -18.09 -9.10 -12.00
N ALA A 343 -17.85 -10.38 -12.29
CA ALA A 343 -18.78 -11.44 -11.90
C ALA A 343 -18.84 -11.62 -10.37
N ILE A 344 -17.70 -11.51 -9.69
CA ILE A 344 -17.60 -11.59 -8.23
C ILE A 344 -18.27 -10.37 -7.58
N GLU A 345 -18.02 -9.17 -8.07
CA GLU A 345 -18.61 -7.92 -7.59
C GLU A 345 -20.13 -7.97 -7.67
N ARG A 346 -20.69 -8.38 -8.81
CA ARG A 346 -22.15 -8.59 -8.96
C ARG A 346 -22.68 -9.64 -8.01
N GLY A 347 -22.04 -10.82 -7.94
CA GLY A 347 -22.48 -11.90 -7.06
C GLY A 347 -22.46 -11.54 -5.57
N LEU A 348 -21.54 -10.65 -5.13
CA LEU A 348 -21.55 -10.08 -3.77
C LEU A 348 -22.73 -9.13 -3.57
N ARG A 349 -22.99 -8.24 -4.53
CA ARG A 349 -24.10 -7.27 -4.48
C ARG A 349 -25.46 -7.97 -4.46
N ASP A 350 -25.61 -8.99 -5.29
CA ASP A 350 -26.84 -9.77 -5.43
C ASP A 350 -27.04 -10.80 -4.30
N GLY A 351 -26.05 -10.96 -3.38
CA GLY A 351 -26.10 -11.91 -2.27
C GLY A 351 -25.88 -13.37 -2.66
N GLU A 352 -25.48 -13.65 -3.90
CA GLU A 352 -25.13 -14.98 -4.38
C GLU A 352 -23.84 -15.49 -3.76
N ILE A 353 -22.85 -14.58 -3.58
CA ILE A 353 -21.58 -14.84 -2.93
C ILE A 353 -21.69 -14.44 -1.46
N LEU A 354 -21.45 -15.39 -0.54
CA LEU A 354 -21.49 -15.17 0.90
C LEU A 354 -20.13 -14.78 1.47
N GLY A 355 -19.05 -15.28 0.89
CA GLY A 355 -17.70 -15.00 1.38
C GLY A 355 -16.78 -14.59 0.27
N VAL A 356 -15.95 -13.57 0.53
CA VAL A 356 -14.88 -13.17 -0.36
C VAL A 356 -13.58 -13.05 0.42
N VAL A 357 -12.51 -13.62 -0.13
CA VAL A 357 -11.14 -13.45 0.39
C VAL A 357 -10.38 -12.55 -0.58
N SER A 358 -9.90 -11.41 -0.10
CA SER A 358 -9.31 -10.38 -0.96
C SER A 358 -7.95 -9.91 -0.48
N THR A 359 -7.14 -9.40 -1.40
CA THR A 359 -6.06 -8.46 -1.05
C THR A 359 -6.67 -7.07 -0.84
N ASN A 360 -5.85 -6.01 -0.77
CA ASN A 360 -6.32 -4.62 -0.79
C ASN A 360 -7.13 -4.24 -2.07
N ALA A 361 -7.29 -5.14 -3.03
CA ALA A 361 -8.02 -4.89 -4.27
C ALA A 361 -9.53 -4.57 -4.05
N LEU A 362 -10.13 -5.00 -2.94
CA LEU A 362 -11.48 -4.61 -2.50
C LEU A 362 -11.48 -3.55 -1.38
N GLU A 363 -10.35 -2.92 -1.11
CA GLU A 363 -10.24 -1.79 -0.17
C GLU A 363 -10.89 -0.52 -0.72
N LEU A 364 -10.70 -0.24 -2.01
CA LEU A 364 -11.22 0.93 -2.71
C LEU A 364 -12.71 0.78 -3.06
N GLY A 365 -13.35 1.91 -3.32
CA GLY A 365 -14.79 2.16 -3.44
C GLY A 365 -15.65 1.35 -4.43
N VAL A 366 -15.20 0.17 -4.87
CA VAL A 366 -16.03 -0.73 -5.71
C VAL A 366 -17.30 -1.11 -4.96
N ASP A 367 -18.45 -1.01 -5.64
CA ASP A 367 -19.74 -1.38 -5.05
C ASP A 367 -19.92 -2.91 -5.04
N ILE A 368 -19.67 -3.49 -3.87
CA ILE A 368 -19.87 -4.92 -3.59
C ILE A 368 -21.09 -5.21 -2.70
N GLY A 369 -21.95 -4.22 -2.50
CA GLY A 369 -23.09 -4.33 -1.61
C GLY A 369 -22.70 -4.16 -0.12
N ALA A 370 -23.66 -4.42 0.75
CA ALA A 370 -23.48 -4.34 2.19
C ALA A 370 -22.99 -5.69 2.75
N LEU A 371 -21.80 -5.69 3.31
CA LEU A 371 -21.26 -6.85 4.01
C LEU A 371 -21.52 -6.72 5.51
N ASP A 372 -21.67 -7.87 6.20
CA ASP A 372 -21.93 -7.91 7.64
C ASP A 372 -20.64 -7.89 8.46
N VAL A 373 -19.59 -8.58 7.95
CA VAL A 373 -18.35 -8.83 8.68
C VAL A 373 -17.14 -8.57 7.81
N SER A 374 -16.14 -7.88 8.38
CA SER A 374 -14.82 -7.68 7.78
C SER A 374 -13.73 -8.20 8.71
N ILE A 375 -12.86 -9.07 8.20
CA ILE A 375 -11.77 -9.70 8.96
C ILE A 375 -10.45 -9.40 8.26
N LEU A 376 -9.50 -8.87 9.00
CA LEU A 376 -8.17 -8.52 8.52
C LEU A 376 -7.13 -9.49 9.08
N ALA A 377 -6.49 -10.27 8.23
CA ALA A 377 -5.41 -11.17 8.60
C ALA A 377 -4.06 -10.43 8.54
N GLY A 378 -3.72 -9.74 9.61
CA GLY A 378 -2.60 -8.80 9.76
C GLY A 378 -3.03 -7.35 9.58
N TYR A 379 -2.27 -6.44 10.19
CA TYR A 379 -2.43 -4.99 10.04
C TYR A 379 -2.13 -4.57 8.59
N PRO A 380 -3.01 -3.84 7.91
CA PRO A 380 -2.84 -3.50 6.49
C PRO A 380 -1.63 -2.62 6.17
N GLY A 381 -1.05 -1.98 7.18
CA GLY A 381 0.11 -1.09 7.04
C GLY A 381 -0.22 0.37 7.33
N SER A 382 -1.49 0.74 7.39
CA SER A 382 -1.93 2.10 7.75
C SER A 382 -3.27 2.11 8.49
N ILE A 383 -3.50 3.15 9.29
CA ILE A 383 -4.78 3.41 9.98
C ILE A 383 -5.87 3.60 8.92
N ALA A 384 -5.60 4.41 7.89
CA ALA A 384 -6.53 4.68 6.80
C ALA A 384 -6.97 3.39 6.09
N ALA A 385 -6.03 2.53 5.68
CA ALA A 385 -6.33 1.24 5.04
C ALA A 385 -7.11 0.32 5.99
N THR A 386 -6.78 0.31 7.28
CA THR A 386 -7.51 -0.49 8.28
C THR A 386 -8.98 -0.06 8.35
N TRP A 387 -9.25 1.24 8.48
CA TRP A 387 -10.62 1.74 8.51
C TRP A 387 -11.37 1.54 7.19
N GLN A 388 -10.69 1.62 6.03
CA GLN A 388 -11.30 1.33 4.73
C GLN A 388 -11.69 -0.14 4.61
N GLN A 389 -10.82 -1.06 5.02
CA GLN A 389 -11.08 -2.50 5.01
C GLN A 389 -12.17 -2.87 6.03
N LEU A 390 -12.11 -2.36 7.27
CA LEU A 390 -13.18 -2.53 8.27
C LEU A 390 -14.49 -1.90 7.80
N GLY A 391 -14.40 -0.78 7.06
CA GLY A 391 -15.52 -0.04 6.49
C GLY A 391 -16.27 -0.77 5.37
N ARG A 392 -15.74 -1.89 4.86
CA ARG A 392 -16.46 -2.76 3.92
C ARG A 392 -17.64 -3.48 4.56
N ALA A 393 -17.67 -3.60 5.89
CA ALA A 393 -18.83 -4.03 6.66
C ALA A 393 -19.61 -2.81 7.16
N GLY A 394 -20.97 -2.91 7.21
CA GLY A 394 -21.83 -1.93 7.88
C GLY A 394 -22.34 -0.78 7.00
N ARG A 395 -22.63 -0.99 5.71
CA ARG A 395 -23.21 0.03 4.83
C ARG A 395 -24.66 0.38 5.12
N ARG A 396 -25.36 -0.40 5.94
CA ARG A 396 -26.75 -0.15 6.37
C ARG A 396 -26.75 0.20 7.86
N GLN A 397 -27.90 0.57 8.37
CA GLN A 397 -28.10 0.86 9.80
C GLN A 397 -27.99 -0.41 10.70
N GLU A 398 -27.59 -1.56 10.13
CA GLU A 398 -27.42 -2.80 10.86
C GLU A 398 -26.06 -2.88 11.58
N THR A 399 -26.01 -3.65 12.65
CA THR A 399 -24.77 -3.92 13.39
C THR A 399 -23.77 -4.67 12.53
N SER A 400 -22.55 -4.18 12.49
CA SER A 400 -21.43 -4.80 11.76
C SER A 400 -20.28 -5.19 12.67
N VAL A 401 -19.45 -6.13 12.20
CA VAL A 401 -18.30 -6.63 12.95
C VAL A 401 -17.02 -6.48 12.12
N GLY A 402 -16.03 -5.82 12.69
CA GLY A 402 -14.68 -5.74 12.19
C GLY A 402 -13.72 -6.47 13.11
N VAL A 403 -12.84 -7.30 12.56
CA VAL A 403 -11.85 -8.07 13.33
C VAL A 403 -10.47 -7.83 12.72
N LEU A 404 -9.55 -7.29 13.50
CA LEU A 404 -8.14 -7.21 13.14
C LEU A 404 -7.37 -8.27 13.90
N ILE A 405 -6.75 -9.20 13.19
CA ILE A 405 -5.98 -10.32 13.74
C ILE A 405 -4.50 -10.03 13.53
N ALA A 406 -3.75 -9.90 14.62
CA ALA A 406 -2.32 -9.59 14.54
C ALA A 406 -1.52 -10.78 13.99
N SER A 407 -0.51 -10.49 13.21
CA SER A 407 0.59 -11.41 12.91
C SER A 407 1.71 -11.28 13.95
N GLY A 408 2.74 -12.12 13.85
CA GLY A 408 3.96 -11.97 14.66
C GLY A 408 4.85 -10.81 14.22
N SER A 409 4.39 -9.85 13.42
CA SER A 409 5.21 -8.70 13.03
C SER A 409 5.25 -7.64 14.14
N PRO A 410 6.36 -6.87 14.27
CA PRO A 410 6.48 -5.85 15.31
C PRO A 410 5.37 -4.80 15.27
N VAL A 411 4.98 -4.36 14.06
CA VAL A 411 3.94 -3.33 13.86
C VAL A 411 2.57 -3.87 14.24
N ASP A 412 2.24 -5.11 13.85
CA ASP A 412 0.97 -5.74 14.21
C ASP A 412 0.85 -5.86 15.74
N GLN A 413 1.95 -6.30 16.40
CA GLN A 413 1.99 -6.44 17.85
C GLN A 413 1.89 -5.09 18.57
N TYR A 414 2.51 -4.03 18.02
CA TYR A 414 2.34 -2.69 18.53
C TYR A 414 0.88 -2.25 18.48
N VAL A 415 0.24 -2.33 17.33
CA VAL A 415 -1.15 -1.90 17.12
C VAL A 415 -2.13 -2.66 18.02
N ILE A 416 -1.90 -3.97 18.21
CA ILE A 416 -2.81 -4.81 19.01
C ILE A 416 -2.73 -4.48 20.52
N HIS A 417 -1.57 -4.03 21.00
CA HIS A 417 -1.35 -3.66 22.39
C HIS A 417 -1.51 -2.17 22.67
N HIS A 418 -1.62 -1.35 21.62
CA HIS A 418 -1.89 0.09 21.66
C HIS A 418 -3.15 0.43 20.88
N PRO A 419 -4.35 0.03 21.37
CA PRO A 419 -5.61 0.23 20.64
C PRO A 419 -5.90 1.71 20.35
N GLU A 420 -5.42 2.63 21.20
CA GLU A 420 -5.51 4.08 21.02
C GLU A 420 -4.85 4.54 19.70
N PHE A 421 -3.78 3.87 19.27
CA PHE A 421 -3.13 4.16 17.99
C PHE A 421 -4.09 4.03 16.80
N LEU A 422 -4.94 2.98 16.80
CA LEU A 422 -5.92 2.74 15.75
C LEU A 422 -7.22 3.50 15.94
N LEU A 423 -7.72 3.57 17.20
CA LEU A 423 -9.06 4.07 17.51
C LEU A 423 -9.10 5.59 17.68
N GLU A 424 -8.03 6.20 18.18
CA GLU A 424 -7.93 7.64 18.49
C GLU A 424 -6.86 8.34 17.64
N GLY A 425 -5.95 7.58 17.01
CA GLY A 425 -4.88 8.12 16.18
C GLY A 425 -5.39 8.83 14.93
N SER A 426 -4.73 9.93 14.56
CA SER A 426 -4.95 10.56 13.25
C SER A 426 -4.50 9.59 12.14
N PRO A 427 -5.26 9.47 11.05
CA PRO A 427 -4.80 8.72 9.88
C PRO A 427 -3.51 9.30 9.31
N GLU A 428 -2.83 8.50 8.52
CA GLU A 428 -1.59 8.88 7.84
C GLU A 428 -1.79 10.08 6.92
N GLU A 429 -0.74 10.89 6.81
CA GLU A 429 -0.66 11.94 5.81
C GLU A 429 -0.28 11.34 4.45
N ALA A 430 -1.04 11.63 3.43
CA ALA A 430 -0.64 11.33 2.07
C ALA A 430 0.32 12.42 1.57
N ARG A 431 1.48 12.01 1.06
CA ARG A 431 2.56 12.91 0.64
C ARG A 431 2.91 12.71 -0.81
N ILE A 432 3.19 13.83 -1.47
CA ILE A 432 3.65 13.89 -2.85
C ILE A 432 4.79 14.93 -2.95
N ASP A 433 5.66 14.76 -3.93
CA ASP A 433 6.63 15.76 -4.36
C ASP A 433 6.49 16.02 -5.86
N PRO A 434 5.55 16.90 -6.28
CA PRO A 434 5.36 17.23 -7.69
C PRO A 434 6.54 17.97 -8.31
N ASN A 435 7.43 18.52 -7.48
CA ASN A 435 8.58 19.31 -7.89
C ASN A 435 9.89 18.51 -7.91
N ASN A 436 9.84 17.20 -7.56
CA ASN A 436 10.95 16.31 -7.79
C ASN A 436 11.48 16.49 -9.23
N LEU A 437 12.76 16.76 -9.38
CA LEU A 437 13.34 17.17 -10.66
C LEU A 437 13.15 16.12 -11.75
N HIS A 438 13.30 14.83 -11.45
CA HIS A 438 13.10 13.75 -12.42
C HIS A 438 11.64 13.69 -12.91
N VAL A 439 10.68 13.81 -11.99
CA VAL A 439 9.26 13.83 -12.31
C VAL A 439 8.92 15.09 -13.12
N LEU A 440 9.40 16.24 -12.69
CA LEU A 440 9.13 17.52 -13.33
C LEU A 440 9.68 17.57 -14.77
N LEU A 441 10.95 17.18 -14.99
CA LEU A 441 11.58 17.13 -16.31
C LEU A 441 10.83 16.20 -17.27
N ALA A 442 10.43 15.00 -16.79
CA ALA A 442 9.65 14.06 -17.58
C ALA A 442 8.31 14.68 -18.06
N HIS A 443 7.62 15.42 -17.17
CA HIS A 443 6.36 16.07 -17.53
C HIS A 443 6.54 17.36 -18.32
N LEU A 444 7.67 18.07 -18.19
CA LEU A 444 8.01 19.21 -19.06
C LEU A 444 8.19 18.76 -20.50
N ARG A 445 8.85 17.62 -20.75
CA ARG A 445 8.94 17.02 -22.10
C ARG A 445 7.54 16.77 -22.68
N CYS A 446 6.65 16.16 -21.89
CA CYS A 446 5.26 15.92 -22.31
C CYS A 446 4.49 17.23 -22.56
N ALA A 447 4.62 18.20 -21.68
CA ALA A 447 3.92 19.48 -21.77
C ALA A 447 4.40 20.32 -22.97
N THR A 448 5.70 20.25 -23.33
CA THR A 448 6.26 20.91 -24.53
C THR A 448 5.77 20.23 -25.80
N PHE A 449 5.63 18.91 -25.80
CA PHE A 449 5.04 18.16 -26.93
C PHE A 449 3.59 18.56 -27.18
N GLU A 450 2.81 18.78 -26.13
CA GLU A 450 1.40 19.15 -26.21
C GLU A 450 1.21 20.58 -26.70
N ARG A 451 2.01 21.51 -26.19
CA ARG A 451 1.97 22.93 -26.55
C ARG A 451 3.33 23.58 -26.28
N PRO A 452 3.86 24.42 -27.19
CA PRO A 452 5.06 25.18 -26.93
C PRO A 452 4.95 26.01 -25.65
N PHE A 453 6.08 26.19 -24.95
CA PHE A 453 6.15 27.10 -23.82
C PHE A 453 6.48 28.52 -24.26
N GLU A 454 5.79 29.50 -23.70
CA GLU A 454 6.10 30.92 -23.85
C GLU A 454 7.31 31.28 -22.96
N PRO A 455 8.10 32.32 -23.34
CA PRO A 455 9.17 32.78 -22.48
C PRO A 455 8.66 33.19 -21.10
N GLY A 456 9.30 32.70 -20.03
CA GLY A 456 8.89 32.96 -18.63
C GLY A 456 7.62 32.30 -18.18
N GLU A 457 7.07 31.36 -18.96
CA GLU A 457 5.87 30.60 -18.56
C GLU A 457 6.18 29.75 -17.31
N VAL A 458 5.26 29.79 -16.34
CA VAL A 458 5.39 29.06 -15.07
C VAL A 458 4.77 27.67 -15.19
N PHE A 459 5.54 26.64 -14.78
CA PHE A 459 5.06 25.27 -14.67
C PHE A 459 5.64 24.66 -13.39
N GLY A 460 4.82 24.48 -12.39
CA GLY A 460 5.24 24.03 -11.06
C GLY A 460 5.76 25.17 -10.18
N PRO A 461 6.98 25.08 -9.63
CA PRO A 461 7.44 26.03 -8.63
C PRO A 461 7.88 27.41 -9.20
N GLY A 462 8.02 27.55 -10.50
CA GLY A 462 8.48 28.79 -11.11
C GLY A 462 8.60 28.72 -12.63
N PRO A 463 9.23 29.76 -13.25
CA PRO A 463 9.56 29.76 -14.67
C PRO A 463 10.41 28.54 -15.04
N VAL A 464 10.21 28.03 -16.25
CA VAL A 464 10.84 26.76 -16.67
C VAL A 464 11.89 26.90 -17.75
N ASP A 465 12.28 28.13 -18.10
CA ASP A 465 13.23 28.38 -19.19
C ASP A 465 14.57 27.67 -19.00
N ASP A 466 15.15 27.68 -17.78
CA ASP A 466 16.41 26.99 -17.47
C ASP A 466 16.28 25.48 -17.59
N LEU A 467 15.14 24.92 -17.14
CA LEU A 467 14.86 23.47 -17.26
C LEU A 467 14.64 23.07 -18.72
N LEU A 468 14.00 23.91 -19.52
CA LEU A 468 13.82 23.68 -20.94
C LEU A 468 15.14 23.82 -21.71
N ALA A 469 16.03 24.73 -21.28
CA ALA A 469 17.37 24.84 -21.84
C ALA A 469 18.18 23.57 -21.58
N PHE A 470 18.12 23.04 -20.35
CA PHE A 470 18.74 21.75 -20.01
C PHE A 470 18.21 20.58 -20.87
N ILE A 471 16.87 20.45 -21.03
CA ILE A 471 16.26 19.44 -21.92
C ILE A 471 16.67 19.68 -23.39
N GLY A 472 16.95 20.95 -23.77
CA GLY A 472 17.42 21.34 -25.06
C GLY A 472 18.83 20.85 -25.39
N GLU A 473 19.72 20.76 -24.41
CA GLU A 473 21.05 20.14 -24.55
C GLU A 473 20.98 18.66 -24.95
N GLU A 474 19.94 17.97 -24.53
CA GLU A 474 19.66 16.60 -24.93
C GLU A 474 19.04 16.48 -26.34
N GLY A 475 18.71 17.62 -26.99
CA GLY A 475 18.14 17.66 -28.35
C GLY A 475 16.61 17.42 -28.41
N HIS A 476 15.92 17.31 -27.27
CA HIS A 476 14.48 17.05 -27.23
C HIS A 476 13.62 18.28 -27.48
N VAL A 477 14.08 19.46 -27.07
CA VAL A 477 13.38 20.75 -27.28
C VAL A 477 14.30 21.76 -27.92
N ARG A 478 13.72 22.75 -28.61
CA ARG A 478 14.47 23.83 -29.24
C ARG A 478 13.77 25.17 -29.02
N GLN A 479 14.54 26.18 -28.67
CA GLN A 479 14.06 27.56 -28.64
C GLN A 479 14.03 28.14 -30.03
N SER A 480 12.94 28.77 -30.43
CA SER A 480 12.80 29.46 -31.69
C SER A 480 13.19 30.94 -31.58
N GLY A 481 13.26 31.67 -32.71
CA GLY A 481 13.64 33.07 -32.73
C GLY A 481 12.66 34.05 -32.04
N ASP A 482 11.42 33.60 -31.75
CA ASP A 482 10.41 34.31 -30.96
C ASP A 482 10.53 34.04 -29.45
N GLY A 483 11.51 33.22 -29.01
CA GLY A 483 11.76 32.86 -27.64
C GLY A 483 10.96 31.69 -27.12
N ARG A 484 10.06 31.13 -27.92
CA ARG A 484 9.24 29.95 -27.52
C ARG A 484 10.02 28.68 -27.60
N TRP A 485 9.69 27.73 -26.73
CA TRP A 485 10.25 26.38 -26.66
C TRP A 485 9.36 25.35 -27.35
N TYR A 486 9.86 24.70 -28.39
CA TYR A 486 9.15 23.69 -29.19
C TYR A 486 9.74 22.30 -28.99
N TRP A 487 8.89 21.29 -29.02
CA TRP A 487 9.32 19.88 -29.12
C TRP A 487 9.98 19.64 -30.47
N SER A 488 11.17 19.03 -30.48
CA SER A 488 11.98 18.84 -31.68
C SER A 488 12.39 17.37 -31.92
N SER A 489 12.06 16.46 -31.00
CA SER A 489 12.38 15.03 -31.12
C SER A 489 11.27 14.26 -31.85
N GLU A 490 11.63 13.15 -32.51
CA GLU A 490 10.65 12.21 -33.10
C GLU A 490 9.99 11.31 -32.07
N ASN A 491 10.53 11.23 -30.85
CA ASN A 491 10.04 10.41 -29.77
C ASN A 491 8.68 10.91 -29.27
N PHE A 492 7.87 9.96 -28.77
CA PHE A 492 6.59 10.26 -28.12
C PHE A 492 6.79 10.27 -26.59
N PRO A 493 6.97 11.44 -25.96
CA PRO A 493 7.45 11.53 -24.59
C PRO A 493 6.52 10.87 -23.56
N ALA A 494 5.22 10.83 -23.81
CA ALA A 494 4.28 10.19 -22.90
C ALA A 494 4.44 8.66 -22.83
N SER A 495 5.06 8.01 -23.81
CA SER A 495 5.35 6.57 -23.75
C SER A 495 6.56 6.24 -22.88
N GLU A 496 7.40 7.24 -22.60
CA GLU A 496 8.61 7.08 -21.79
C GLU A 496 8.35 7.30 -20.30
N VAL A 497 7.16 7.80 -19.94
CA VAL A 497 6.79 8.13 -18.55
C VAL A 497 5.75 7.17 -18.02
N SER A 498 6.15 6.31 -17.09
CA SER A 498 5.22 5.49 -16.30
C SER A 498 4.77 6.27 -15.06
N LEU A 499 3.45 6.38 -14.84
CA LEU A 499 2.93 7.07 -13.65
C LEU A 499 3.00 6.22 -12.37
N ARG A 500 3.06 4.89 -12.49
CA ARG A 500 2.87 3.97 -11.34
C ARG A 500 4.11 3.18 -10.98
N THR A 501 4.98 2.91 -11.93
CA THR A 501 6.20 2.11 -11.73
C THR A 501 7.28 2.53 -12.72
N ALA A 502 8.53 2.29 -12.36
CA ALA A 502 9.65 2.41 -13.28
C ALA A 502 9.68 1.32 -14.38
N ALA A 503 8.80 0.31 -14.29
CA ALA A 503 8.66 -0.75 -15.29
C ALA A 503 7.18 -0.95 -15.66
N PRO A 504 6.75 -0.58 -16.87
CA PRO A 504 5.35 -0.62 -17.32
C PRO A 504 4.86 -2.02 -17.74
N GLU A 505 5.65 -3.08 -17.56
CA GLU A 505 5.43 -4.35 -18.21
C GLU A 505 4.87 -5.43 -17.30
N ASN A 506 3.72 -6.02 -17.71
CA ASN A 506 3.10 -7.16 -17.05
C ASN A 506 3.49 -8.47 -17.74
N VAL A 507 3.62 -9.54 -16.94
CA VAL A 507 3.77 -10.92 -17.40
C VAL A 507 2.40 -11.56 -17.50
N VAL A 508 2.04 -12.07 -18.68
CA VAL A 508 0.77 -12.76 -18.96
C VAL A 508 0.88 -14.23 -18.57
N ILE A 509 -0.09 -14.75 -17.81
CA ILE A 509 -0.11 -16.14 -17.33
C ILE A 509 -1.05 -16.95 -18.20
N ILE A 510 -0.52 -17.99 -18.87
CA ILE A 510 -1.20 -18.79 -19.87
C ILE A 510 -1.33 -20.24 -19.37
N ASP A 511 -2.56 -20.69 -19.14
CA ASP A 511 -2.90 -22.08 -18.82
C ASP A 511 -2.83 -22.93 -20.11
N THR A 512 -1.93 -23.87 -20.13
CA THR A 512 -1.71 -24.82 -21.24
C THR A 512 -2.35 -26.20 -20.99
N THR A 513 -3.09 -26.35 -19.90
CA THR A 513 -3.78 -27.63 -19.58
C THR A 513 -4.85 -28.00 -20.61
N PRO A 514 -5.70 -27.06 -21.10
CA PRO A 514 -6.66 -27.38 -22.14
C PRO A 514 -6.03 -27.42 -23.53
N ASP A 515 -6.65 -28.12 -24.46
CA ASP A 515 -6.18 -28.23 -25.88
C ASP A 515 -5.92 -26.87 -26.56
N ARG A 516 -6.67 -25.84 -26.13
CA ARG A 516 -6.44 -24.47 -26.52
C ARG A 516 -5.95 -23.67 -25.31
N PRO A 517 -4.70 -23.20 -25.32
CA PRO A 517 -4.17 -22.34 -24.26
C PRO A 517 -5.05 -21.12 -24.00
N ARG A 518 -5.23 -20.77 -22.73
CA ARG A 518 -6.03 -19.62 -22.32
C ARG A 518 -5.26 -18.74 -21.34
N VAL A 519 -5.46 -17.44 -21.44
CA VAL A 519 -4.97 -16.49 -20.42
C VAL A 519 -5.83 -16.63 -19.17
N ILE A 520 -5.20 -16.87 -18.02
CA ILE A 520 -5.86 -16.96 -16.73
C ILE A 520 -5.59 -15.76 -15.83
N GLY A 521 -4.55 -14.97 -16.11
CA GLY A 521 -4.21 -13.80 -15.32
C GLY A 521 -2.98 -13.07 -15.84
N GLU A 522 -2.60 -12.03 -15.10
CA GLU A 522 -1.38 -11.26 -15.34
C GLU A 522 -0.74 -10.85 -14.01
N THR A 523 0.55 -10.54 -14.00
CA THR A 523 1.28 -10.07 -12.83
C THR A 523 2.37 -9.10 -13.26
N ASP A 524 2.72 -8.14 -12.40
CA ASP A 524 3.84 -7.23 -12.63
C ASP A 524 5.19 -7.97 -12.60
N LEU A 525 6.20 -7.35 -13.20
CA LEU A 525 7.51 -7.97 -13.42
C LEU A 525 8.24 -8.35 -12.12
N PHE A 526 8.16 -7.50 -11.07
CA PHE A 526 8.77 -7.79 -9.78
C PHE A 526 8.09 -8.97 -9.07
N SER A 527 6.76 -9.04 -9.15
CA SER A 527 5.99 -10.16 -8.62
C SER A 527 6.19 -11.43 -9.44
N ALA A 528 6.43 -11.32 -10.75
CA ALA A 528 6.64 -12.49 -11.63
C ALA A 528 7.84 -13.31 -11.20
N GLN A 529 8.95 -12.68 -10.79
CA GLN A 529 10.13 -13.38 -10.28
C GLN A 529 9.84 -14.29 -9.08
N VAL A 530 8.86 -13.91 -8.27
CA VAL A 530 8.53 -14.62 -7.03
C VAL A 530 7.37 -15.59 -7.21
N LEU A 531 6.38 -15.24 -8.04
CA LEU A 531 5.11 -15.97 -8.15
C LEU A 531 5.07 -16.96 -9.32
N VAL A 532 5.73 -16.64 -10.44
CA VAL A 532 5.63 -17.41 -11.69
C VAL A 532 6.99 -17.74 -12.30
N HIS A 533 8.05 -17.83 -11.48
CA HIS A 533 9.32 -18.39 -11.92
C HIS A 533 9.15 -19.84 -12.38
N THR A 534 10.01 -20.30 -13.25
CA THR A 534 10.00 -21.70 -13.71
C THR A 534 10.02 -22.66 -12.51
N GLN A 535 9.18 -23.68 -12.51
CA GLN A 535 8.91 -24.66 -11.43
C GLN A 535 8.15 -24.09 -10.21
N ALA A 536 7.66 -22.86 -10.24
CA ALA A 536 6.77 -22.36 -9.19
C ALA A 536 5.43 -23.11 -9.18
N ILE A 537 4.81 -23.19 -8.01
CA ILE A 537 3.40 -23.56 -7.88
C ILE A 537 2.60 -22.27 -7.76
N TYR A 538 2.00 -21.87 -8.86
CA TYR A 538 1.14 -20.70 -8.94
C TYR A 538 -0.28 -21.05 -8.49
N LEU A 539 -0.80 -20.31 -7.51
CA LEU A 539 -2.16 -20.50 -6.99
C LEU A 539 -3.10 -19.49 -7.64
N HIS A 540 -4.21 -19.99 -8.21
CA HIS A 540 -5.23 -19.14 -8.84
C HIS A 540 -6.63 -19.71 -8.62
N ASP A 541 -7.50 -18.97 -7.94
CA ASP A 541 -8.88 -19.37 -7.56
C ASP A 541 -8.95 -20.75 -6.86
N SER A 542 -8.03 -20.98 -5.92
CA SER A 542 -7.82 -22.28 -5.22
C SER A 542 -7.40 -23.45 -6.13
N GLN A 543 -6.99 -23.18 -7.35
CA GLN A 543 -6.42 -24.16 -8.24
C GLN A 543 -4.91 -23.98 -8.29
N GLN A 544 -4.21 -25.10 -8.23
CA GLN A 544 -2.76 -25.15 -8.33
C GLN A 544 -2.32 -25.30 -9.77
N TYR A 545 -1.30 -24.55 -10.15
CA TYR A 545 -0.67 -24.60 -11.46
C TYR A 545 0.84 -24.69 -11.31
N HIS A 546 1.46 -25.65 -11.98
CA HIS A 546 2.91 -25.71 -12.11
C HIS A 546 3.35 -24.80 -13.25
N VAL A 547 4.34 -23.95 -13.02
CA VAL A 547 4.94 -23.09 -14.04
C VAL A 547 5.98 -23.91 -14.80
N ASP A 548 5.67 -24.29 -16.03
CA ASP A 548 6.58 -25.07 -16.87
C ASP A 548 7.69 -24.18 -17.45
N LYS A 549 7.35 -22.92 -17.82
CA LYS A 549 8.30 -21.95 -18.36
C LYS A 549 7.86 -20.53 -18.02
N LEU A 550 8.78 -19.71 -17.54
CA LEU A 550 8.68 -18.25 -17.59
C LEU A 550 9.56 -17.75 -18.74
N ASP A 551 8.92 -17.24 -19.80
CA ASP A 551 9.61 -16.56 -20.88
C ASP A 551 9.75 -15.08 -20.52
N TRP A 552 10.94 -14.73 -20.01
CA TRP A 552 11.22 -13.39 -19.52
C TRP A 552 11.22 -12.34 -20.63
N GLY A 553 11.72 -12.71 -21.84
CA GLY A 553 11.75 -11.81 -23.00
C GLY A 553 10.35 -11.50 -23.55
N GLU A 554 9.52 -12.55 -23.69
CA GLU A 554 8.17 -12.45 -24.22
C GLU A 554 7.13 -12.01 -23.16
N ARG A 555 7.52 -11.90 -21.90
CA ARG A 555 6.63 -11.57 -20.76
C ARG A 555 5.46 -12.56 -20.63
N LYS A 556 5.74 -13.86 -20.75
CA LYS A 556 4.74 -14.93 -20.70
C LYS A 556 5.15 -16.04 -19.75
N ALA A 557 4.24 -16.43 -18.86
CA ALA A 557 4.38 -17.61 -18.01
C ALA A 557 3.42 -18.70 -18.48
N TYR A 558 3.95 -19.85 -18.84
CA TYR A 558 3.19 -21.02 -19.28
C TYR A 558 2.99 -21.94 -18.09
N VAL A 559 1.73 -22.21 -17.75
CA VAL A 559 1.37 -22.97 -16.57
C VAL A 559 0.43 -24.12 -16.92
N ARG A 560 0.53 -25.22 -16.17
CA ARG A 560 -0.40 -26.36 -16.28
C ARG A 560 -0.98 -26.72 -14.93
N LYS A 561 -2.21 -27.20 -14.92
CA LYS A 561 -2.94 -27.61 -13.73
C LYS A 561 -2.29 -28.81 -13.05
N VAL A 562 -2.13 -28.73 -11.73
CA VAL A 562 -1.57 -29.81 -10.91
C VAL A 562 -2.35 -29.93 -9.60
N ASP A 563 -2.12 -31.05 -8.89
CA ASP A 563 -2.61 -31.28 -7.54
C ASP A 563 -1.43 -31.80 -6.70
N VAL A 564 -0.87 -30.91 -5.88
CA VAL A 564 0.32 -31.19 -5.05
C VAL A 564 0.06 -30.73 -3.61
N ASP A 565 0.78 -31.31 -2.65
CA ASP A 565 0.62 -31.01 -1.21
C ASP A 565 1.53 -29.89 -0.70
N TYR A 566 2.19 -29.13 -1.62
CA TYR A 566 3.08 -28.04 -1.29
C TYR A 566 2.84 -26.79 -2.17
N TYR A 567 3.30 -25.65 -1.69
CA TYR A 567 3.44 -24.43 -2.48
C TYR A 567 4.91 -24.00 -2.53
N THR A 568 5.24 -23.04 -3.43
CA THR A 568 6.61 -22.53 -3.57
C THR A 568 6.74 -21.15 -2.95
N TYR A 569 7.87 -20.89 -2.30
CA TYR A 569 8.25 -19.61 -1.73
C TYR A 569 9.66 -19.24 -2.22
N ALA A 570 9.76 -18.19 -3.02
CA ALA A 570 11.03 -17.72 -3.56
C ALA A 570 11.77 -16.79 -2.59
N ASN A 571 13.08 -16.97 -2.46
CA ASN A 571 13.94 -16.12 -1.66
C ASN A 571 14.54 -15.02 -2.54
N ARG A 572 14.43 -13.77 -2.06
CA ARG A 572 15.00 -12.58 -2.71
C ARG A 572 16.24 -12.15 -1.92
N ALA A 573 17.37 -12.06 -2.61
CA ALA A 573 18.58 -11.41 -2.13
C ALA A 573 18.54 -9.94 -2.54
N VAL A 574 18.92 -9.05 -1.63
CA VAL A 574 18.96 -7.60 -1.88
C VAL A 574 20.37 -7.10 -1.53
N THR A 575 20.98 -6.36 -2.45
CA THR A 575 22.23 -5.64 -2.24
C THR A 575 22.00 -4.15 -2.43
N LEU A 576 22.80 -3.32 -1.77
CA LEU A 576 22.66 -1.88 -1.83
C LEU A 576 24.03 -1.22 -1.97
N LYS A 577 24.10 -0.23 -2.88
CA LYS A 577 25.29 0.59 -3.13
C LYS A 577 24.90 2.07 -3.08
N PRO A 578 25.51 2.89 -2.18
CA PRO A 578 25.36 4.35 -2.22
C PRO A 578 25.87 4.93 -3.55
N LEU A 579 25.12 5.87 -4.11
CA LEU A 579 25.46 6.62 -5.32
C LEU A 579 25.91 8.04 -4.98
N ASP A 580 25.13 8.74 -4.11
CA ASP A 580 25.40 10.10 -3.68
C ASP A 580 25.00 10.33 -2.22
N VAL A 581 25.64 11.30 -1.56
CA VAL A 581 25.40 11.66 -0.16
C VAL A 581 24.86 13.08 -0.09
N PHE A 582 23.60 13.24 0.28
CA PHE A 582 22.93 14.54 0.40
C PHE A 582 23.20 15.21 1.76
N ALA A 583 23.25 14.41 2.83
CA ALA A 583 23.54 14.88 4.17
C ALA A 583 24.27 13.81 4.98
N SER A 584 25.24 14.21 5.78
CA SER A 584 26.00 13.33 6.69
C SER A 584 26.35 14.08 7.98
N GLU A 585 25.90 13.56 9.12
CA GLU A 585 26.13 14.15 10.43
C GLU A 585 26.63 13.11 11.42
N PRO A 586 27.47 13.52 12.40
CA PRO A 586 27.81 12.66 13.52
C PRO A 586 26.56 12.28 14.33
N ALA A 587 26.51 11.03 14.76
CA ALA A 587 25.52 10.52 15.71
C ALA A 587 26.25 9.77 16.81
N THR A 588 25.58 9.52 17.94
CA THR A 588 26.20 8.74 19.03
C THR A 588 26.60 7.36 18.50
N GLY A 589 27.87 6.97 18.71
CA GLY A 589 28.43 5.70 18.29
C GLY A 589 28.60 5.52 16.79
N GLY A 590 28.50 6.58 15.97
CA GLY A 590 28.64 6.49 14.53
C GLY A 590 28.22 7.74 13.76
N ARG A 591 27.67 7.53 12.56
CA ARG A 591 27.18 8.62 11.69
C ARG A 591 25.81 8.29 11.12
N ARG A 592 24.92 9.28 11.07
CA ARG A 592 23.67 9.23 10.30
C ARG A 592 23.88 9.88 8.94
N VAL A 593 23.33 9.27 7.92
CA VAL A 593 23.51 9.72 6.53
C VAL A 593 22.19 9.59 5.78
N HIS A 594 21.99 10.51 4.83
CA HIS A 594 20.89 10.49 3.87
C HIS A 594 21.44 10.72 2.47
N GLY A 595 20.99 9.96 1.48
CA GLY A 595 21.49 10.09 0.12
C GLY A 595 20.80 9.14 -0.86
N GLU A 596 21.34 9.11 -2.07
CA GLU A 596 20.87 8.27 -3.15
C GLU A 596 21.59 6.93 -3.17
N VAL A 597 20.84 5.86 -3.49
CA VAL A 597 21.35 4.48 -3.51
C VAL A 597 20.83 3.71 -4.71
N MET A 598 21.64 2.75 -5.18
CA MET A 598 21.20 1.69 -6.09
C MET A 598 20.91 0.44 -5.26
N VAL A 599 19.71 -0.07 -5.36
CA VAL A 599 19.26 -1.32 -4.73
C VAL A 599 19.11 -2.38 -5.82
N ALA A 600 19.89 -3.45 -5.72
CA ALA A 600 19.83 -4.55 -6.64
C ALA A 600 19.15 -5.76 -5.99
N SER A 601 18.17 -6.35 -6.66
CA SER A 601 17.31 -7.43 -6.18
C SER A 601 17.39 -8.63 -7.10
N LEU A 602 17.80 -9.78 -6.55
CA LEU A 602 17.95 -11.04 -7.27
C LEU A 602 17.19 -12.15 -6.55
N VAL A 603 16.45 -12.94 -7.32
CA VAL A 603 15.77 -14.15 -6.83
C VAL A 603 16.56 -15.36 -7.31
N THR A 604 17.19 -16.10 -6.38
CA THR A 604 18.15 -17.15 -6.70
C THR A 604 17.67 -18.56 -6.43
N LEU A 605 16.71 -18.69 -5.49
CA LEU A 605 16.20 -20.01 -5.09
C LEU A 605 14.78 -19.93 -4.56
N PHE A 606 14.07 -21.02 -4.66
CA PHE A 606 12.77 -21.22 -4.00
C PHE A 606 12.76 -22.43 -3.08
N LYS A 607 11.90 -22.40 -2.08
CA LYS A 607 11.59 -23.50 -1.17
C LYS A 607 10.22 -24.07 -1.50
N LYS A 608 10.04 -25.37 -1.32
CA LYS A 608 8.75 -26.06 -1.35
C LYS A 608 8.24 -26.21 0.07
N LEU A 609 7.13 -25.58 0.40
CA LEU A 609 6.55 -25.57 1.73
C LEU A 609 5.25 -26.35 1.72
N LYS A 610 5.10 -27.33 2.62
CA LYS A 610 3.92 -28.18 2.72
C LYS A 610 2.71 -27.38 3.20
N PHE A 611 1.56 -27.57 2.57
CA PHE A 611 0.33 -26.96 3.03
C PHE A 611 -0.02 -27.37 4.46
N GLY A 612 -0.40 -26.41 5.28
CA GLY A 612 -0.86 -26.63 6.65
C GLY A 612 0.24 -26.68 7.72
N THR A 613 1.45 -27.17 7.40
CA THR A 613 2.57 -27.26 8.37
C THR A 613 3.70 -26.27 8.06
N ASP A 614 3.75 -25.74 6.82
CA ASP A 614 4.83 -24.89 6.30
C ASP A 614 6.24 -25.56 6.38
N GLU A 615 6.26 -26.90 6.50
CA GLU A 615 7.48 -27.69 6.52
C GLU A 615 8.18 -27.60 5.15
N ASN A 616 9.50 -27.38 5.17
CA ASN A 616 10.29 -27.34 3.94
C ASN A 616 10.56 -28.77 3.43
N VAL A 617 9.91 -29.14 2.35
CA VAL A 617 10.02 -30.46 1.69
C VAL A 617 10.96 -30.47 0.47
N GLY A 618 11.60 -29.35 0.18
CA GLY A 618 12.58 -29.23 -0.90
C GLY A 618 12.87 -27.81 -1.33
N TRP A 619 13.81 -27.66 -2.24
CA TRP A 619 14.20 -26.38 -2.84
C TRP A 619 14.63 -26.54 -4.29
N GLY A 620 14.72 -25.43 -5.04
CA GLY A 620 15.26 -25.40 -6.40
C GLY A 620 15.90 -24.04 -6.74
N PRO A 621 16.81 -24.02 -7.72
CA PRO A 621 17.43 -22.79 -8.19
C PRO A 621 16.47 -21.99 -9.06
N ILE A 622 16.67 -20.67 -9.10
CA ILE A 622 16.01 -19.73 -10.02
C ILE A 622 17.11 -18.99 -10.77
N ASP A 623 17.00 -18.96 -12.08
CA ASP A 623 17.90 -18.21 -12.96
C ASP A 623 17.09 -17.10 -13.67
N LEU A 624 17.09 -15.91 -13.05
CA LEU A 624 16.41 -14.72 -13.56
C LEU A 624 17.35 -13.52 -13.45
N PRO A 625 17.19 -12.49 -14.30
CA PRO A 625 18.03 -11.30 -14.24
C PRO A 625 17.81 -10.52 -12.94
N GLU A 626 18.86 -9.84 -12.50
CA GLU A 626 18.80 -8.88 -11.41
C GLU A 626 17.93 -7.68 -11.79
N LEU A 627 17.15 -7.18 -10.85
CA LEU A 627 16.36 -5.96 -11.00
C LEU A 627 16.98 -4.85 -10.15
N GLU A 628 17.28 -3.74 -10.78
CA GLU A 628 17.85 -2.55 -10.15
C GLU A 628 16.79 -1.50 -9.84
N LEU A 629 16.92 -0.85 -8.69
CA LEU A 629 16.08 0.24 -8.20
C LEU A 629 16.97 1.39 -7.71
N GLN A 630 16.99 2.50 -8.43
CA GLN A 630 17.59 3.74 -7.96
C GLN A 630 16.60 4.49 -7.08
N THR A 631 17.00 4.80 -5.83
CA THR A 631 16.13 5.39 -4.83
C THR A 631 16.94 6.14 -3.77
N THR A 632 16.24 6.71 -2.78
CA THR A 632 16.88 7.35 -1.63
C THR A 632 16.88 6.43 -0.40
N ALA A 633 17.85 6.62 0.47
CA ALA A 633 18.01 5.88 1.71
C ALA A 633 18.48 6.78 2.86
N TYR A 634 18.04 6.42 4.05
CA TYR A 634 18.68 6.78 5.31
C TYR A 634 19.55 5.61 5.76
N TRP A 635 20.78 5.89 6.22
CA TRP A 635 21.61 4.84 6.80
C TRP A 635 22.38 5.31 8.00
N LEU A 636 22.73 4.35 8.84
CA LEU A 636 23.44 4.52 10.09
C LEU A 636 24.68 3.64 10.07
N THR A 637 25.86 4.25 10.18
CA THR A 637 27.12 3.55 10.36
C THR A 637 27.43 3.45 11.84
N TYR A 638 28.06 2.36 12.26
CA TYR A 638 28.54 2.13 13.61
C TYR A 638 30.04 2.20 13.63
N ASP A 639 30.62 3.07 14.48
CA ASP A 639 32.07 3.21 14.66
C ASP A 639 32.54 2.30 15.79
N GLU A 640 33.26 1.22 15.46
CA GLU A 640 33.84 0.32 16.45
C GLU A 640 34.94 0.98 17.35
N ALA A 641 35.44 2.14 16.92
CA ALA A 641 36.60 2.83 17.55
C ALA A 641 36.24 3.76 18.72
N ASP A 642 34.98 4.23 18.81
CA ASP A 642 34.54 5.07 19.94
C ASP A 642 34.22 4.18 21.15
N GLY A 643 35.27 3.84 21.89
CA GLY A 643 35.29 2.98 23.07
C GLY A 643 34.44 3.48 24.25
N THR A 644 33.15 3.67 24.07
CA THR A 644 32.23 3.71 25.19
C THR A 644 32.08 2.28 25.69
N ALA A 645 32.77 1.95 26.79
CA ALA A 645 32.66 0.67 27.45
C ALA A 645 31.21 0.36 27.79
N ILE A 646 30.62 -0.57 27.05
CA ILE A 646 29.27 -1.09 27.34
C ILE A 646 29.41 -2.02 28.55
N PRO A 647 28.62 -1.85 29.61
CA PRO A 647 28.71 -2.72 30.78
C PRO A 647 28.48 -4.18 30.36
N ALA A 648 29.45 -5.04 30.70
CA ALA A 648 29.27 -6.48 30.51
C ALA A 648 28.12 -6.95 31.41
N ASP A 649 27.08 -7.51 30.84
CA ASP A 649 26.02 -8.16 31.58
C ASP A 649 26.59 -9.36 32.32
N ARG A 650 26.61 -9.31 33.68
CA ARG A 650 27.07 -10.38 34.54
C ARG A 650 26.00 -11.44 34.64
N GLY A 651 26.10 -12.45 33.82
CA GLY A 651 25.39 -13.68 34.16
C GLY A 651 24.71 -14.41 32.99
N VAL A 652 25.49 -15.11 32.22
CA VAL A 652 25.16 -16.47 31.74
C VAL A 652 26.45 -17.20 31.46
N ASP A 653 26.65 -18.28 32.17
CA ASP A 653 27.74 -19.20 32.05
C ASP A 653 27.84 -19.79 30.64
N ARG A 654 28.91 -19.49 29.90
CA ARG A 654 29.15 -19.96 28.55
C ARG A 654 30.07 -21.19 28.56
N SER A 655 29.51 -22.35 28.81
CA SER A 655 30.20 -23.59 28.48
C SER A 655 29.55 -24.26 27.26
N GLY A 656 30.23 -24.18 26.14
CA GLY A 656 30.21 -25.12 25.05
C GLY A 656 29.11 -25.00 24.02
N GLY A 657 29.44 -24.60 22.80
CA GLY A 657 28.57 -24.78 21.63
C GLY A 657 29.06 -24.02 20.40
N SER A 658 29.69 -24.72 19.49
CA SER A 658 30.51 -24.17 18.43
C SER A 658 29.73 -23.70 17.17
N ALA A 659 30.26 -22.66 16.56
CA ALA A 659 29.93 -22.11 15.26
C ALA A 659 29.88 -23.17 14.12
N ARG A 660 28.70 -23.65 13.73
CA ARG A 660 28.56 -24.62 12.62
C ARG A 660 27.33 -24.51 11.73
N VAL A 661 26.46 -23.55 11.88
CA VAL A 661 25.17 -23.56 11.17
C VAL A 661 25.10 -22.67 9.93
N LEU A 662 25.91 -21.62 9.81
CA LEU A 662 25.88 -20.73 8.63
C LEU A 662 26.60 -21.24 7.37
N ARG A 663 27.30 -22.39 7.44
CA ARG A 663 27.93 -23.02 6.28
C ARG A 663 27.17 -24.23 5.70
N ARG A 664 26.01 -24.58 6.21
CA ARG A 664 25.29 -25.81 5.83
C ARG A 664 24.25 -25.62 4.72
N THR A 665 24.11 -24.45 4.13
CA THR A 665 23.20 -24.23 2.99
C THR A 665 23.87 -24.36 1.62
N LEU A 666 25.18 -24.63 1.53
CA LEU A 666 25.88 -24.69 0.24
C LEU A 666 26.87 -25.82 0.09
N ALA A 667 26.72 -26.99 0.65
CA ALA A 667 27.34 -28.26 0.24
C ALA A 667 27.36 -29.26 1.39
N GLU A 668 26.95 -30.49 1.17
CA GLU A 668 27.26 -31.61 2.08
C GLU A 668 28.74 -31.95 1.99
N PRO A 669 29.47 -32.08 3.13
CA PRO A 669 30.80 -32.66 3.14
C PRO A 669 30.73 -34.17 3.37
N PRO A 670 31.71 -34.94 2.82
CA PRO A 670 31.78 -36.39 3.04
C PRO A 670 32.18 -36.75 4.50
N PRO A 671 31.82 -37.93 4.98
CA PRO A 671 32.04 -38.30 6.38
C PRO A 671 33.50 -38.65 6.66
N GLY A 672 34.02 -38.17 7.80
CA GLY A 672 35.22 -38.68 8.46
C GLY A 672 36.40 -37.74 8.48
N ARG A 673 36.50 -36.89 9.56
CA ARG A 673 37.75 -36.44 10.17
C ARG A 673 37.53 -36.08 11.64
N PRO A 674 38.43 -36.48 12.55
CA PRO A 674 38.27 -36.26 13.97
C PRO A 674 38.49 -34.79 14.38
N ALA A 675 37.86 -34.39 15.48
CA ALA A 675 37.95 -33.08 16.08
C ALA A 675 39.39 -32.78 16.50
N LEU A 676 39.89 -31.62 16.08
CA LEU A 676 41.13 -31.03 16.61
C LEU A 676 40.76 -30.09 17.75
N ASP A 677 41.26 -30.44 18.94
CA ASP A 677 41.27 -29.57 20.15
C ASP A 677 41.91 -28.22 19.81
N ARG A 678 41.27 -27.13 20.18
CA ARG A 678 41.79 -25.78 20.18
C ARG A 678 42.22 -25.43 21.61
N PRO A 679 43.43 -24.86 21.80
CA PRO A 679 43.88 -24.43 23.12
C PRO A 679 43.10 -23.18 23.56
N ASP A 680 42.64 -23.23 24.81
CA ASP A 680 42.13 -22.09 25.57
C ASP A 680 43.25 -21.05 25.70
N GLY A 681 42.99 -19.84 25.29
CA GLY A 681 43.92 -18.74 25.59
C GLY A 681 44.08 -17.71 24.48
N SER A 682 43.03 -17.05 24.06
CA SER A 682 43.14 -15.71 23.49
C SER A 682 42.05 -14.82 24.07
N GLY A 683 42.38 -14.16 25.15
CA GLY A 683 41.59 -13.04 25.67
C GLY A 683 41.55 -11.96 24.62
N SER A 684 40.52 -12.00 23.77
CA SER A 684 40.11 -10.83 22.98
C SER A 684 39.75 -9.71 23.95
N PRO A 685 40.13 -8.46 23.70
CA PRO A 685 39.73 -7.36 24.56
C PRO A 685 38.18 -7.32 24.65
N PRO A 686 37.62 -6.99 25.83
CA PRO A 686 36.18 -7.12 26.13
C PRO A 686 35.25 -6.25 25.27
N ASN A 687 35.75 -5.54 24.27
CA ASN A 687 35.04 -4.57 23.47
C ASN A 687 34.93 -4.92 21.95
N LYS A 688 35.44 -6.05 21.49
CA LYS A 688 35.36 -6.39 20.07
C LYS A 688 34.17 -7.32 19.79
N TRP A 689 33.35 -6.95 18.80
CA TRP A 689 32.29 -7.80 18.29
C TRP A 689 32.85 -9.05 17.58
N ARG A 690 32.27 -10.22 17.81
CA ARG A 690 32.46 -11.33 16.89
C ARG A 690 31.65 -11.03 15.62
N LYS A 691 32.15 -11.38 14.45
CA LYS A 691 31.48 -11.09 13.17
C LYS A 691 30.06 -11.63 13.12
N ASP A 692 29.84 -12.84 13.62
CA ASP A 692 28.53 -13.50 13.60
C ASP A 692 27.55 -12.83 14.60
N ASP A 693 28.03 -12.40 15.78
CA ASP A 693 27.24 -11.65 16.77
C ASP A 693 26.86 -10.26 16.25
N LEU A 694 27.75 -9.61 15.51
CA LEU A 694 27.49 -8.29 14.93
C LEU A 694 26.46 -8.36 13.80
N ASP A 695 26.50 -9.40 12.96
CA ASP A 695 25.49 -9.60 11.91
C ASP A 695 24.10 -9.78 12.51
N VAL A 696 23.98 -10.60 13.56
CA VAL A 696 22.71 -10.78 14.29
C VAL A 696 22.25 -9.47 14.95
N ALA A 697 23.16 -8.70 15.53
CA ALA A 697 22.87 -7.41 16.16
C ALA A 697 22.36 -6.38 15.15
N LEU A 698 23.04 -6.24 14.00
CA LEU A 698 22.66 -5.32 12.92
C LEU A 698 21.28 -5.67 12.35
N LEU A 699 21.05 -6.96 12.07
CA LEU A 699 19.77 -7.41 11.53
C LEU A 699 18.63 -7.20 12.54
N GLY A 700 18.86 -7.55 13.82
CA GLY A 700 17.86 -7.39 14.88
C GLY A 700 17.52 -5.93 15.15
N ALA A 701 18.55 -5.08 15.29
CA ALA A 701 18.37 -3.64 15.44
C ALA A 701 17.74 -3.00 14.19
N GLY A 702 18.20 -3.37 12.99
CA GLY A 702 17.66 -2.87 11.74
C GLY A 702 16.17 -3.16 11.58
N ARG A 703 15.70 -4.35 11.95
CA ARG A 703 14.27 -4.70 11.92
C ARG A 703 13.44 -3.90 12.91
N ALA A 704 13.94 -3.70 14.12
CA ALA A 704 13.27 -2.84 15.10
C ALA A 704 13.21 -1.38 14.60
N ILE A 705 14.30 -0.86 14.05
CA ILE A 705 14.38 0.47 13.44
C ILE A 705 13.37 0.59 12.27
N GLN A 706 13.31 -0.39 11.36
CA GLN A 706 12.36 -0.41 10.25
C GLN A 706 10.90 -0.41 10.74
N ALA A 707 10.58 -1.19 11.77
CA ALA A 707 9.24 -1.25 12.34
C ALA A 707 8.83 0.09 12.97
N VAL A 708 9.73 0.69 13.74
CA VAL A 708 9.50 2.02 14.35
C VAL A 708 9.44 3.11 13.28
N ALA A 709 10.28 3.05 12.23
CA ALA A 709 10.23 3.98 11.11
C ALA A 709 8.86 3.99 10.43
N ALA A 710 8.27 2.82 10.19
CA ALA A 710 6.95 2.70 9.58
C ALA A 710 5.85 3.36 10.45
N VAL A 711 5.89 3.14 11.77
CA VAL A 711 4.96 3.77 12.72
C VAL A 711 5.22 5.27 12.86
N LEU A 712 6.50 5.66 12.99
CA LEU A 712 6.92 7.05 13.19
C LEU A 712 6.58 7.95 12.00
N LEU A 713 6.73 7.43 10.78
CA LEU A 713 6.39 8.14 9.54
C LEU A 713 4.95 7.91 9.10
N MET A 714 4.23 6.99 9.75
CA MET A 714 2.86 6.58 9.42
C MET A 714 2.76 6.12 7.95
N VAL A 715 3.68 5.23 7.53
CA VAL A 715 3.74 4.67 6.16
C VAL A 715 3.59 3.15 6.19
N ASP A 716 3.25 2.57 5.03
CA ASP A 716 3.22 1.11 4.89
C ASP A 716 4.65 0.57 5.14
N PRO A 717 4.82 -0.44 6.00
CA PRO A 717 6.12 -1.07 6.19
C PRO A 717 6.79 -1.58 4.90
N ARG A 718 6.00 -1.81 3.85
CA ARG A 718 6.49 -2.22 2.52
C ARG A 718 7.13 -1.08 1.72
N ASP A 719 6.87 0.16 2.10
CA ASP A 719 7.48 1.34 1.46
C ASP A 719 8.93 1.55 1.90
N LEU A 720 9.38 0.84 2.95
CA LEU A 720 10.72 0.88 3.49
C LEU A 720 11.41 -0.49 3.41
N GLY A 721 12.50 -0.59 2.65
CA GLY A 721 13.35 -1.77 2.63
C GLY A 721 14.49 -1.67 3.64
N LEU A 722 15.02 -2.82 4.08
CA LEU A 722 16.14 -2.93 5.02
C LEU A 722 17.29 -3.73 4.39
N VAL A 723 18.49 -3.19 4.46
CA VAL A 723 19.73 -3.90 4.18
C VAL A 723 20.71 -3.66 5.33
N THR A 724 21.37 -4.70 5.81
CA THR A 724 22.42 -4.62 6.81
C THR A 724 23.73 -5.18 6.25
N GLN A 725 24.83 -4.51 6.53
CA GLN A 725 26.16 -4.91 6.07
C GLN A 725 27.12 -4.84 7.24
N VAL A 726 27.76 -5.95 7.60
CA VAL A 726 28.80 -6.02 8.64
C VAL A 726 30.01 -5.16 8.29
N ARG A 727 30.29 -5.01 7.00
CA ARG A 727 31.27 -4.09 6.46
C ARG A 727 30.72 -3.56 5.13
N SER A 728 30.26 -2.34 5.15
CA SER A 728 29.78 -1.68 3.93
C SER A 728 30.98 -1.34 3.02
N PRO A 729 30.90 -1.61 1.72
CA PRO A 729 31.95 -1.22 0.78
C PRO A 729 32.20 0.30 0.70
N HIS A 730 31.20 1.10 1.08
CA HIS A 730 31.27 2.56 1.01
C HIS A 730 31.88 3.18 2.28
N SER A 731 31.42 2.76 3.45
CA SER A 731 31.86 3.32 4.74
C SER A 731 32.97 2.53 5.42
N GLU A 732 33.29 1.33 4.92
CA GLU A 732 34.16 0.31 5.55
C GLU A 732 33.76 -0.09 6.98
N ALA A 733 32.58 0.34 7.43
CA ALA A 733 32.02 0.17 8.76
C ALA A 733 30.72 -0.65 8.73
N PRO A 734 30.30 -1.24 9.86
CA PRO A 734 28.99 -1.85 10.02
C PRO A 734 27.89 -0.84 9.76
N THR A 735 26.93 -1.19 8.90
CA THR A 735 25.93 -0.23 8.42
C THR A 735 24.53 -0.84 8.34
N ILE A 736 23.53 -0.09 8.79
CA ILE A 736 22.10 -0.38 8.63
C ILE A 736 21.53 0.63 7.63
N TYR A 737 20.98 0.14 6.52
CA TYR A 737 20.31 0.94 5.49
C TYR A 737 18.82 0.75 5.55
N LEU A 738 18.06 1.86 5.61
CA LEU A 738 16.63 1.90 5.32
C LEU A 738 16.43 2.65 4.00
N TYR A 739 16.04 1.95 2.94
CA TYR A 739 15.81 2.53 1.63
C TYR A 739 14.32 2.61 1.30
N GLU A 740 13.96 3.59 0.50
CA GLU A 740 12.58 3.73 0.01
C GLU A 740 12.33 2.72 -1.11
N ALA A 741 11.28 1.89 -0.98
CA ALA A 741 10.95 0.85 -1.96
C ALA A 741 10.28 1.42 -3.22
N VAL A 742 10.54 2.69 -3.52
CA VAL A 742 9.93 3.45 -4.62
C VAL A 742 11.05 4.13 -5.42
N PRO A 743 11.05 4.04 -6.75
CA PRO A 743 12.05 4.71 -7.60
C PRO A 743 12.12 6.21 -7.33
N GLY A 744 13.34 6.73 -7.20
CA GLY A 744 13.59 8.15 -6.92
C GLY A 744 13.29 8.61 -5.50
N GLY A 745 12.66 7.78 -4.67
CA GLY A 745 12.21 8.13 -3.32
C GLY A 745 11.06 9.14 -3.28
N ILE A 746 10.47 9.32 -2.10
CA ILE A 746 9.37 10.26 -1.80
C ILE A 746 9.64 11.10 -0.55
N GLY A 747 10.90 11.16 -0.12
CA GLY A 747 11.37 11.95 1.01
C GLY A 747 11.18 11.31 2.39
N LEU A 748 10.95 9.99 2.47
CA LEU A 748 10.87 9.29 3.75
C LEU A 748 12.24 9.21 4.43
N SER A 749 13.28 8.95 3.67
CA SER A 749 14.67 8.83 4.14
C SER A 749 15.20 10.14 4.73
N GLU A 750 14.86 11.30 4.15
CA GLU A 750 15.22 12.62 4.71
C GLU A 750 14.58 12.84 6.08
N ARG A 751 13.34 12.38 6.26
CA ARG A 751 12.64 12.49 7.55
C ARG A 751 13.20 11.57 8.61
N LEU A 752 13.56 10.34 8.24
CA LEU A 752 14.25 9.43 9.14
C LEU A 752 15.57 10.04 9.61
N PHE A 753 16.30 10.70 8.71
CA PHE A 753 17.51 11.43 9.04
C PHE A 753 17.26 12.53 10.09
N LYS A 754 16.20 13.34 9.91
CA LYS A 754 15.81 14.40 10.86
C LYS A 754 15.31 13.87 12.21
N ARG A 755 14.62 12.72 12.22
CA ARG A 755 14.02 12.09 13.41
C ARG A 755 14.85 10.94 14.00
N HIS A 756 16.15 10.93 13.74
CA HIS A 756 17.09 9.88 14.14
C HIS A 756 16.97 9.47 15.62
N GLU A 757 16.96 10.45 16.54
CA GLU A 757 16.91 10.20 17.99
C GLU A 757 15.62 9.48 18.43
N GLU A 758 14.48 9.89 17.87
CA GLU A 758 13.18 9.24 18.11
C GLU A 758 13.19 7.80 17.59
N LEU A 759 13.79 7.59 16.42
CA LEU A 759 13.88 6.30 15.76
C LEU A 759 14.69 5.30 16.59
N ILE A 760 15.86 5.68 17.07
CA ILE A 760 16.74 4.82 17.87
C ILE A 760 16.12 4.53 19.25
N THR A 761 15.60 5.57 19.91
CA THR A 761 14.92 5.42 21.22
C THR A 761 13.70 4.51 21.10
N GLY A 762 12.87 4.68 20.05
CA GLY A 762 11.70 3.86 19.80
C GLY A 762 12.05 2.40 19.50
N ALA A 763 13.07 2.15 18.70
CA ALA A 763 13.54 0.80 18.40
C ALA A 763 14.04 0.05 19.66
N ARG A 764 14.76 0.76 20.54
CA ARG A 764 15.21 0.22 21.83
C ARG A 764 13.99 -0.11 22.73
N ALA A 765 13.05 0.81 22.85
CA ALA A 765 11.84 0.60 23.64
C ALA A 765 11.00 -0.59 23.15
N LEU A 766 10.83 -0.74 21.84
CA LEU A 766 10.13 -1.85 21.23
C LEU A 766 10.76 -3.21 21.60
N ILE A 767 12.09 -3.33 21.53
CA ILE A 767 12.79 -4.57 21.89
C ILE A 767 12.71 -4.83 23.39
N GLN A 768 12.85 -3.80 24.24
CA GLN A 768 12.78 -3.92 25.71
C GLN A 768 11.39 -4.37 26.18
N ALA A 769 10.34 -3.82 25.62
CA ALA A 769 8.95 -4.14 25.97
C ALA A 769 8.52 -5.55 25.54
N CYS A 770 9.21 -6.17 24.59
CA CYS A 770 8.86 -7.51 24.13
C CYS A 770 9.05 -8.57 25.23
N PRO A 771 8.05 -9.44 25.51
CA PRO A 771 8.16 -10.43 26.60
C PRO A 771 9.06 -11.64 26.29
N CYS A 772 9.60 -11.76 25.07
CA CYS A 772 10.49 -12.87 24.71
C CYS A 772 11.87 -12.75 25.37
N ASP A 773 12.54 -13.92 25.57
CA ASP A 773 13.83 -13.97 26.26
C ASP A 773 15.04 -13.66 25.36
N ALA A 774 15.02 -14.14 24.12
CA ALA A 774 16.23 -14.14 23.27
C ALA A 774 16.04 -13.50 21.88
N GLY A 775 14.90 -12.87 21.64
CA GLY A 775 14.51 -12.32 20.35
C GLY A 775 13.47 -13.15 19.65
N CYS A 776 12.54 -12.50 18.98
CA CYS A 776 11.41 -13.13 18.31
C CYS A 776 10.95 -12.28 17.11
N PRO A 777 10.08 -12.83 16.24
CA PRO A 777 9.56 -12.09 15.08
C PRO A 777 8.95 -10.73 15.43
N ALA A 778 8.41 -10.55 16.65
CA ALA A 778 7.79 -9.31 17.11
C ALA A 778 8.79 -8.21 17.56
N CYS A 779 10.07 -8.49 17.69
CA CYS A 779 11.06 -7.48 18.12
C CYS A 779 12.30 -7.43 17.22
N THR A 780 13.08 -8.52 17.12
CA THR A 780 14.35 -8.58 16.37
C THR A 780 14.24 -9.40 15.07
N GLY A 781 13.07 -9.98 14.82
CA GLY A 781 12.84 -10.91 13.71
C GLY A 781 13.09 -12.38 14.07
N PRO A 782 12.85 -13.30 13.13
CA PRO A 782 13.03 -14.73 13.35
C PRO A 782 14.47 -15.04 13.79
N ARG A 783 14.64 -15.91 14.77
CA ARG A 783 15.95 -16.37 15.21
C ARG A 783 16.57 -17.26 14.14
N LEU A 784 17.74 -16.87 13.65
CA LEU A 784 18.51 -17.66 12.70
C LEU A 784 19.30 -18.78 13.37
N ASP A 785 19.73 -18.55 14.62
CA ASP A 785 20.45 -19.51 15.45
C ASP A 785 19.77 -19.56 16.84
N PRO A 786 19.27 -20.73 17.29
CA PRO A 786 18.68 -20.89 18.60
C PRO A 786 19.62 -20.63 19.78
N GLU A 787 20.93 -20.77 19.58
CA GLU A 787 21.95 -20.58 20.63
C GLU A 787 22.34 -19.11 20.83
N VAL A 788 21.97 -18.22 19.89
CA VAL A 788 22.31 -16.79 19.93
C VAL A 788 21.16 -15.96 20.49
N ASN A 789 21.44 -15.15 21.52
CA ASN A 789 20.48 -14.20 22.06
C ASN A 789 20.47 -12.90 21.23
N GLY A 790 19.68 -12.90 20.15
CA GLY A 790 19.55 -11.75 19.25
C GLY A 790 18.98 -10.50 19.92
N LYS A 791 18.11 -10.67 20.96
CA LYS A 791 17.53 -9.56 21.72
C LYS A 791 18.61 -8.78 22.47
N SER A 792 19.47 -9.48 23.20
CA SER A 792 20.55 -8.88 23.97
C SER A 792 21.57 -8.19 23.05
N LEU A 793 21.91 -8.81 21.91
CA LEU A 793 22.86 -8.24 20.94
C LEU A 793 22.30 -6.99 20.26
N ALA A 794 21.01 -6.99 19.85
CA ALA A 794 20.37 -5.83 19.25
C ALA A 794 20.24 -4.66 20.24
N LEU A 795 19.86 -4.95 21.50
CA LEU A 795 19.81 -3.94 22.56
C LEU A 795 21.19 -3.34 22.86
N ARG A 796 22.24 -4.16 22.86
CA ARG A 796 23.62 -3.71 23.04
C ARG A 796 24.04 -2.75 21.92
N LEU A 797 23.72 -3.05 20.66
CA LEU A 797 24.01 -2.17 19.53
C LEU A 797 23.22 -0.85 19.63
N LEU A 798 21.91 -0.92 19.90
CA LEU A 798 21.07 0.26 20.03
C LEU A 798 21.46 1.14 21.23
N ALA A 799 21.92 0.56 22.32
CA ALA A 799 22.44 1.33 23.46
C ALA A 799 23.72 2.12 23.10
N ALA A 800 24.59 1.56 22.26
CA ALA A 800 25.75 2.26 21.74
C ALA A 800 25.39 3.43 20.80
N LEU A 801 24.23 3.38 20.17
CA LEU A 801 23.72 4.37 19.23
C LEU A 801 22.75 5.39 19.88
N ASP A 802 22.39 5.24 21.18
CA ASP A 802 21.45 6.12 21.89
C ASP A 802 22.15 7.25 22.64
N SER A 803 21.86 8.49 22.30
CA SER A 803 22.46 9.70 22.91
C SER A 803 22.13 9.90 24.40
N ARG A 804 21.09 9.26 24.92
CA ARG A 804 20.66 9.42 26.31
C ARG A 804 21.61 8.74 27.29
N ASP A 805 22.15 7.58 26.91
CA ASP A 805 23.10 6.84 27.73
C ASP A 805 24.47 7.56 27.79
N ALA A 806 24.87 8.25 26.72
CA ALA A 806 26.08 9.06 26.68
C ALA A 806 26.03 10.29 27.62
N ARG A 807 24.85 10.89 27.83
CA ARG A 807 24.66 12.00 28.81
C ARG A 807 24.61 11.52 30.25
N GLY A 808 24.02 10.33 30.50
CA GLY A 808 23.98 9.72 31.83
C GLY A 808 25.37 9.34 32.35
N ALA A 809 26.24 8.81 31.48
CA ALA A 809 27.62 8.46 31.81
C ALA A 809 28.48 9.71 32.11
N LYS A 810 28.34 10.81 31.36
CA LYS A 810 29.02 12.09 31.66
C LYS A 810 28.56 12.73 32.97
N HIS A 811 27.27 12.61 33.33
CA HIS A 811 26.73 13.14 34.59
C HIS A 811 27.18 12.32 35.80
N GLN A 812 27.41 11.00 35.67
CA GLN A 812 27.98 10.17 36.72
C GLN A 812 29.51 10.37 36.86
N ALA A 813 30.23 10.56 35.78
CA ALA A 813 31.64 10.87 35.79
C ALA A 813 31.90 12.23 36.46
N THR A 814 31.12 13.26 36.18
CA THR A 814 31.25 14.60 36.79
C THR A 814 30.83 14.60 38.28
N ARG A 815 29.97 13.68 38.72
CA ARG A 815 29.66 13.52 40.14
C ARG A 815 30.73 12.74 40.94
N ALA A 816 31.49 11.85 40.26
CA ALA A 816 32.56 11.11 40.87
C ALA A 816 33.82 11.97 41.08
N GLU A 817 34.04 13.00 40.27
CA GLU A 817 35.16 13.95 40.40
C GLU A 817 34.90 15.11 41.39
N SER A 818 33.68 15.28 41.93
CA SER A 818 33.26 16.37 42.83
C SER A 818 33.11 15.96 44.30
N VAL A 819 33.73 14.88 44.76
CA VAL A 819 33.81 14.54 46.18
C VAL A 819 35.18 15.00 46.68
N PRO A 820 35.31 16.12 47.41
CA PRO A 820 36.58 16.51 48.02
C PRO A 820 36.92 15.56 49.18
N ALA A 821 38.24 15.26 49.30
CA ALA A 821 38.82 14.46 50.35
C ALA A 821 38.62 15.04 51.75
#